data_bfba93b62d0cbad73783d3aa716f6223
#
_entry.id   bfba93b62d0cbad73783d3aa716f6223
#
_cell.length_a   1.000
_cell.length_b   1.000
_cell.length_c   1.000
_cell.angle_alpha   90.00
_cell.angle_beta   90.00
_cell.angle_gamma   90.00
#
_symmetry.space_group_name_H-M   'P 1'
#
loop_
_entity.id
_entity.type
_entity.pdbx_description
1 polymer ?
#
loop_
_entity_poly.entity_id
_entity_poly.type
_entity_poly.pdbx_seq_one_letter_code
_entity_poly.pdbx_strand_id
1 'polypeptide(L)'
;MGLLLSAYSIADIKEDVGYTQLANELGSALPDGAGVAVLQVEAGDNFAPDSTNVQFAGKTFQDLSNPPSPAPSGHASGVGSRFYGLTSSIAPAISSIDIYGVNSFLFEFLNIGSSAGPGQLASRVANHSWVGGYLVDSNGNDVPASTSNLLRRLDWLIEEDEFVSVAAPSPSGSDKPLLTTAFNVMTVGRTSGVQLSTVTAIDSIYVAGRSAIHLVVPESVTSNAAAHGSAAAVLLIDAAHANPAWSDGSTSNRNGAVIYNAERSETIKAALMAGASRFTFNTSTTANVQDYRLAAANQTDNGLDWRYGAGQLNINNSYNILAAAEQPSLQDGGGVSPLMMGFDYVPKFGGRRGSDTVAEYDLGTATGNQFFAASLVWNLDVGGGSTFFSPISTLRDLNLYLVDTTSGVDTIVASSLSSVDNTENIWFELVSGHNYQIRVESAGADFEWDYSLAWQAVGFADSDGDGVFDHVDSDAQDPCVPVVFVSACNVDSDNDGLTDFAEGETADTDLDGVLDYLESNVVDTDGDGTFDQLDVANSDPCIPTVFVSACAADSDNDGLTDFEEGEATDTDGDGALDYLESNLLDEDGDGFVDQQDISNDDPCVPTVFVLVCDTDTDGDGLTDFAEGESTDTDGDGELDYLESNLLDDDGDGFANQVDVWNDDTCMPDASQCTYDIPMLPMIGQVLLAVSLVGLWRRA
;
A
#
# COMPACT_ATOMS: atom_id res chain seq x y z
N MET A 1 -27.68 -11.51 -34.91
CA MET A 1 -26.30 -11.74 -34.47
C MET A 1 -25.71 -10.34 -34.31
N GLY A 2 -26.00 -9.71 -33.20
CA GLY A 2 -25.47 -8.40 -32.81
C GLY A 2 -24.42 -8.66 -31.75
N LEU A 3 -23.18 -8.30 -32.02
CA LEU A 3 -22.12 -8.26 -31.02
C LEU A 3 -22.50 -7.18 -29.99
N LEU A 4 -22.88 -7.60 -28.80
CA LEU A 4 -22.74 -6.79 -27.61
C LEU A 4 -21.25 -6.79 -27.27
N LEU A 5 -20.55 -5.74 -27.69
CA LEU A 5 -19.28 -5.36 -27.10
C LEU A 5 -19.61 -4.93 -25.67
N SER A 6 -19.32 -5.78 -24.70
CA SER A 6 -19.18 -5.34 -23.30
C SER A 6 -18.05 -4.29 -23.33
N ALA A 7 -18.42 -3.04 -23.11
CA ALA A 7 -17.45 -2.03 -22.79
C ALA A 7 -16.80 -2.46 -21.47
N TYR A 8 -15.55 -2.88 -21.51
CA TYR A 8 -14.72 -2.93 -20.32
C TYR A 8 -14.76 -1.52 -19.72
N SER A 9 -15.41 -1.37 -18.58
CA SER A 9 -15.38 -0.17 -17.78
C SER A 9 -13.91 0.09 -17.48
N ILE A 10 -13.37 1.19 -17.99
CA ILE A 10 -12.08 1.67 -17.52
C ILE A 10 -12.32 2.03 -16.05
N ALA A 11 -11.65 1.34 -15.15
CA ALA A 11 -11.66 1.61 -13.72
C ALA A 11 -11.59 3.13 -13.48
N ASP A 12 -12.65 3.73 -12.99
CA ASP A 12 -12.75 5.18 -12.83
C ASP A 12 -12.86 5.54 -11.34
N ILE A 13 -11.83 6.17 -10.83
CA ILE A 13 -11.80 6.68 -9.46
C ILE A 13 -13.04 7.54 -9.09
N LYS A 14 -13.69 8.15 -10.08
CA LYS A 14 -14.91 8.94 -9.88
C LYS A 14 -16.08 8.07 -9.40
N GLU A 15 -16.13 6.83 -9.86
CA GLU A 15 -17.09 5.85 -9.39
C GLU A 15 -16.76 5.43 -7.96
N ASP A 16 -15.52 5.01 -7.72
CA ASP A 16 -15.05 4.54 -6.42
C ASP A 16 -15.23 5.57 -5.29
N VAL A 17 -15.17 6.87 -5.60
CA VAL A 17 -15.37 7.95 -4.60
C VAL A 17 -16.80 8.53 -4.57
N GLY A 18 -17.77 7.87 -5.23
CA GLY A 18 -19.19 8.28 -5.23
C GLY A 18 -19.49 9.52 -6.09
N TYR A 19 -18.55 10.02 -6.92
CA TYR A 19 -18.80 11.20 -7.76
C TYR A 19 -19.75 10.90 -8.91
N THR A 20 -19.64 9.74 -9.53
CA THR A 20 -20.55 9.32 -10.61
C THR A 20 -21.98 9.21 -10.11
N GLN A 21 -22.17 8.67 -8.89
CA GLN A 21 -23.49 8.62 -8.25
C GLN A 21 -24.05 10.04 -8.02
N LEU A 22 -23.28 10.92 -7.39
CA LEU A 22 -23.65 12.31 -7.16
C LEU A 22 -24.01 13.04 -8.46
N ALA A 23 -23.23 12.82 -9.52
CA ALA A 23 -23.47 13.42 -10.84
C ALA A 23 -24.78 12.93 -11.46
N ASN A 24 -25.13 11.66 -11.29
CA ASN A 24 -26.39 11.10 -11.76
C ASN A 24 -27.60 11.66 -10.96
N GLU A 25 -27.45 11.83 -9.65
CA GLU A 25 -28.49 12.37 -8.78
C GLU A 25 -28.78 13.86 -9.04
N LEU A 26 -27.72 14.67 -9.22
CA LEU A 26 -27.84 16.12 -9.31
C LEU A 26 -27.94 16.64 -10.74
N GLY A 27 -27.44 15.89 -11.73
CA GLY A 27 -27.46 16.31 -13.12
C GLY A 27 -26.80 17.68 -13.33
N SER A 28 -27.57 18.66 -13.79
CA SER A 28 -27.06 20.02 -14.03
C SER A 28 -26.83 20.87 -12.76
N ALA A 29 -27.26 20.38 -11.61
CA ALA A 29 -27.03 21.04 -10.31
C ALA A 29 -25.76 20.54 -9.62
N LEU A 30 -24.99 19.64 -10.26
CA LEU A 30 -23.75 19.11 -9.74
C LEU A 30 -22.74 20.24 -9.50
N PRO A 31 -22.19 20.40 -8.27
CA PRO A 31 -21.13 21.35 -8.03
C PRO A 31 -19.87 20.91 -8.81
N ASP A 32 -19.12 21.87 -9.31
CA ASP A 32 -17.94 21.61 -10.16
C ASP A 32 -16.68 22.37 -9.71
N GLY A 33 -16.77 23.11 -8.61
CA GLY A 33 -15.70 23.91 -8.01
C GLY A 33 -15.58 25.33 -8.60
N ALA A 34 -16.60 25.79 -9.35
CA ALA A 34 -16.58 27.12 -9.94
C ALA A 34 -16.54 28.20 -8.85
N GLY A 35 -15.65 29.20 -9.01
CA GLY A 35 -15.54 30.32 -8.09
C GLY A 35 -14.74 30.03 -6.80
N VAL A 36 -14.35 28.80 -6.51
CA VAL A 36 -13.51 28.45 -5.37
C VAL A 36 -12.03 28.59 -5.75
N ALA A 37 -11.34 29.55 -5.13
CA ALA A 37 -9.91 29.71 -5.29
C ALA A 37 -9.15 28.66 -4.46
N VAL A 38 -8.07 28.13 -5.01
CA VAL A 38 -7.29 27.07 -4.37
C VAL A 38 -5.79 27.37 -4.34
N LEU A 39 -5.10 26.72 -3.40
CA LEU A 39 -3.65 26.78 -3.25
C LEU A 39 -3.05 25.38 -3.49
N GLN A 40 -2.00 25.31 -4.29
CA GLN A 40 -1.13 24.15 -4.40
C GLN A 40 0.26 24.47 -3.86
N VAL A 41 0.71 23.70 -2.89
CA VAL A 41 2.05 23.81 -2.30
C VAL A 41 2.86 22.57 -2.65
N GLU A 42 4.04 22.75 -3.23
CA GLU A 42 4.88 21.65 -3.72
C GLU A 42 6.33 21.80 -3.28
N ALA A 43 7.00 20.66 -3.11
CA ALA A 43 8.42 20.59 -2.78
C ALA A 43 9.31 20.48 -4.02
N GLY A 44 10.58 20.81 -3.84
CA GLY A 44 11.62 20.73 -4.88
C GLY A 44 11.96 22.08 -5.49
N ASP A 45 12.99 22.07 -6.37
CA ASP A 45 13.44 23.30 -7.05
C ASP A 45 12.41 23.77 -8.11
N ASN A 46 11.75 22.80 -8.76
CA ASN A 46 10.63 23.02 -9.67
C ASN A 46 9.35 22.58 -8.97
N PHE A 47 8.42 23.48 -8.74
CA PHE A 47 7.21 23.21 -7.97
C PHE A 47 5.91 23.71 -8.62
N ALA A 48 5.99 24.47 -9.71
CA ALA A 48 4.82 24.89 -10.46
C ALA A 48 4.35 23.81 -11.45
N PRO A 49 3.03 23.61 -11.66
CA PRO A 49 2.52 22.76 -12.72
C PRO A 49 2.83 23.32 -14.12
N ASP A 50 2.84 22.45 -15.11
CA ASP A 50 2.95 22.87 -16.52
C ASP A 50 1.63 23.45 -17.00
N SER A 51 1.54 24.78 -17.05
CA SER A 51 0.33 25.52 -17.47
C SER A 51 -0.08 25.25 -18.94
N THR A 52 0.79 24.62 -19.73
CA THR A 52 0.48 24.23 -21.13
C THR A 52 -0.20 22.86 -21.23
N ASN A 53 -0.31 22.13 -20.10
CA ASN A 53 -1.00 20.84 -20.06
C ASN A 53 -2.48 21.04 -20.44
N VAL A 54 -3.00 20.15 -21.28
CA VAL A 54 -4.40 20.19 -21.76
C VAL A 54 -5.42 20.13 -20.61
N GLN A 55 -5.08 19.49 -19.50
CA GLN A 55 -5.90 19.43 -18.29
C GLN A 55 -6.10 20.81 -17.63
N PHE A 56 -5.29 21.79 -17.99
CA PHE A 56 -5.29 23.13 -17.39
C PHE A 56 -5.74 24.22 -18.34
N ALA A 57 -6.34 23.86 -19.47
CA ALA A 57 -6.85 24.85 -20.41
C ALA A 57 -7.91 25.74 -19.73
N GLY A 58 -7.74 27.08 -19.86
CA GLY A 58 -8.64 28.07 -19.26
C GLY A 58 -8.40 28.34 -17.76
N LYS A 59 -7.39 27.75 -17.14
CA LYS A 59 -7.03 27.99 -15.74
C LYS A 59 -5.97 29.09 -15.61
N THR A 60 -6.01 29.81 -14.51
CA THR A 60 -5.06 30.89 -14.18
C THR A 60 -4.20 30.44 -13.00
N PHE A 61 -2.89 30.52 -13.17
CA PHE A 61 -1.91 30.19 -12.16
C PHE A 61 -1.20 31.46 -11.69
N GLN A 62 -1.07 31.61 -10.37
CA GLN A 62 -0.29 32.66 -9.76
C GLN A 62 0.78 32.05 -8.83
N ASP A 63 2.03 32.13 -9.24
CA ASP A 63 3.16 31.72 -8.38
C ASP A 63 3.46 32.86 -7.39
N LEU A 64 3.24 32.57 -6.11
CA LEU A 64 3.42 33.51 -5.01
C LEU A 64 4.77 33.35 -4.31
N SER A 65 5.62 32.45 -4.80
CA SER A 65 6.93 32.17 -4.21
C SER A 65 7.97 33.20 -4.60
N ASN A 66 8.96 33.35 -3.74
CA ASN A 66 10.13 34.19 -4.00
C ASN A 66 11.45 33.43 -3.69
N PRO A 67 12.22 33.00 -4.71
CA PRO A 67 11.94 33.16 -6.15
C PRO A 67 10.81 32.27 -6.66
N PRO A 68 10.19 32.61 -7.80
CA PRO A 68 9.19 31.76 -8.40
C PRO A 68 9.81 30.46 -8.97
N SER A 69 8.99 29.47 -9.29
CA SER A 69 9.42 28.20 -9.87
C SER A 69 10.17 28.41 -11.19
N PRO A 70 11.43 27.96 -11.32
CA PRO A 70 12.22 28.20 -12.51
C PRO A 70 11.75 27.41 -13.74
N ALA A 71 11.06 26.29 -13.54
CA ALA A 71 10.52 25.42 -14.59
C ALA A 71 9.31 24.62 -14.08
N PRO A 72 8.48 24.06 -14.96
CA PRO A 72 7.41 23.16 -14.57
C PRO A 72 7.90 21.88 -13.90
N SER A 73 7.10 21.38 -12.96
CA SER A 73 7.26 20.09 -12.29
C SER A 73 6.26 19.08 -12.82
N GLY A 74 6.74 17.89 -13.18
CA GLY A 74 5.88 16.75 -13.57
C GLY A 74 5.03 16.28 -12.39
N HIS A 75 5.56 16.29 -11.16
CA HIS A 75 4.82 15.94 -9.95
C HIS A 75 3.69 16.96 -9.70
N ALA A 76 3.99 18.26 -9.70
CA ALA A 76 2.98 19.31 -9.53
C ALA A 76 1.88 19.23 -10.61
N SER A 77 2.23 18.90 -11.86
CA SER A 77 1.28 18.72 -12.95
C SER A 77 0.41 17.48 -12.74
N GLY A 78 0.96 16.39 -12.24
CA GLY A 78 0.25 15.17 -11.89
C GLY A 78 -0.77 15.38 -10.75
N VAL A 79 -0.36 16.06 -9.69
CA VAL A 79 -1.20 16.48 -8.56
C VAL A 79 -2.30 17.43 -9.04
N GLY A 80 -1.94 18.49 -9.77
CA GLY A 80 -2.90 19.46 -10.30
C GLY A 80 -3.95 18.84 -11.23
N SER A 81 -3.58 17.82 -12.02
CA SER A 81 -4.53 17.10 -12.87
C SER A 81 -5.65 16.46 -12.06
N ARG A 82 -5.38 15.93 -10.87
CA ARG A 82 -6.36 15.33 -9.97
C ARG A 82 -7.11 16.36 -9.15
N PHE A 83 -6.45 17.45 -8.77
CA PHE A 83 -7.04 18.49 -7.95
C PHE A 83 -8.02 19.37 -8.74
N TYR A 84 -7.61 19.87 -9.90
CA TYR A 84 -8.37 20.84 -10.71
C TYR A 84 -8.35 20.53 -12.21
N GLY A 85 -7.88 19.37 -12.65
CA GLY A 85 -7.82 19.01 -14.09
C GLY A 85 -9.19 18.88 -14.72
N LEU A 86 -9.31 19.26 -16.00
CA LEU A 86 -10.59 19.30 -16.72
C LEU A 86 -11.31 17.94 -16.79
N THR A 87 -10.57 16.84 -16.88
CA THR A 87 -11.18 15.49 -17.03
C THR A 87 -10.84 14.57 -15.90
N SER A 88 -9.68 14.75 -15.25
CA SER A 88 -9.18 13.86 -14.19
C SER A 88 -9.66 14.26 -12.79
N SER A 89 -10.07 15.50 -12.59
CA SER A 89 -10.60 15.98 -11.31
C SER A 89 -12.10 15.77 -11.20
N ILE A 90 -12.59 15.70 -9.95
CA ILE A 90 -14.02 15.81 -9.61
C ILE A 90 -14.47 17.27 -9.48
N ALA A 91 -13.54 18.24 -9.43
CA ALA A 91 -13.81 19.69 -9.40
C ALA A 91 -13.20 20.40 -10.62
N PRO A 92 -13.65 20.13 -11.84
CA PRO A 92 -13.02 20.56 -13.08
C PRO A 92 -13.12 22.07 -13.35
N ALA A 93 -14.07 22.79 -12.74
CA ALA A 93 -14.28 24.22 -12.98
C ALA A 93 -13.44 25.15 -12.09
N ILE A 94 -12.63 24.61 -11.19
CA ILE A 94 -11.62 25.42 -10.47
C ILE A 94 -10.79 26.15 -11.53
N SER A 95 -10.71 27.48 -11.45
CA SER A 95 -10.05 28.31 -12.47
C SER A 95 -8.93 29.20 -11.92
N SER A 96 -8.90 29.44 -10.60
CA SER A 96 -7.91 30.28 -9.93
C SER A 96 -7.05 29.44 -9.00
N ILE A 97 -5.77 29.30 -9.32
CA ILE A 97 -4.82 28.44 -8.61
C ILE A 97 -3.61 29.28 -8.18
N ASP A 98 -3.47 29.46 -6.87
CA ASP A 98 -2.25 29.98 -6.27
C ASP A 98 -1.23 28.85 -6.11
N ILE A 99 0.05 29.18 -6.23
CA ILE A 99 1.15 28.22 -6.13
C ILE A 99 2.18 28.73 -5.13
N TYR A 100 2.64 27.85 -4.27
CA TYR A 100 3.81 28.06 -3.44
C TYR A 100 4.81 26.89 -3.55
N GLY A 101 6.09 27.22 -3.64
CA GLY A 101 7.14 26.30 -3.21
C GLY A 101 7.13 26.18 -1.69
N VAL A 102 7.38 24.97 -1.17
CA VAL A 102 7.30 24.68 0.26
C VAL A 102 8.10 25.66 1.13
N ASN A 103 9.30 26.06 0.69
CA ASN A 103 10.14 26.98 1.47
C ASN A 103 9.50 28.36 1.60
N SER A 104 8.97 28.93 0.51
CA SER A 104 8.29 30.24 0.56
C SER A 104 7.01 30.16 1.39
N PHE A 105 6.26 29.06 1.29
CA PHE A 105 5.08 28.85 2.14
C PHE A 105 5.44 28.79 3.62
N LEU A 106 6.41 27.94 4.01
CA LEU A 106 6.75 27.73 5.41
C LEU A 106 7.47 28.94 6.03
N PHE A 107 8.44 29.51 5.33
CA PHE A 107 9.34 30.52 5.94
C PHE A 107 8.90 31.94 5.66
N GLU A 108 8.25 32.23 4.53
CA GLU A 108 7.83 33.57 4.17
C GLU A 108 6.36 33.81 4.48
N PHE A 109 5.46 32.90 4.03
CA PHE A 109 4.03 33.08 4.21
C PHE A 109 3.57 32.76 5.65
N LEU A 110 4.01 31.65 6.25
CA LEU A 110 3.75 31.36 7.66
C LEU A 110 4.59 32.23 8.62
N ASN A 111 5.54 33.01 8.13
CA ASN A 111 6.36 33.93 8.92
C ASN A 111 7.11 33.28 10.09
N ILE A 112 7.67 32.06 9.90
CA ILE A 112 8.40 31.36 10.97
C ILE A 112 9.58 32.25 11.44
N GLY A 113 9.71 32.37 12.77
CA GLY A 113 10.77 33.18 13.38
C GLY A 113 10.43 34.66 13.47
N SER A 114 9.31 35.13 12.91
CA SER A 114 8.79 36.47 13.05
C SER A 114 7.86 36.63 14.26
N SER A 115 7.73 37.83 14.80
CA SER A 115 6.69 38.18 15.78
C SER A 115 5.31 38.38 15.14
N ALA A 116 5.24 38.62 13.83
CA ALA A 116 3.98 38.73 13.10
C ALA A 116 3.35 37.33 12.85
N GLY A 117 2.03 37.29 12.73
CA GLY A 117 1.31 36.08 12.33
C GLY A 117 1.52 35.73 10.86
N PRO A 118 0.98 34.60 10.41
CA PRO A 118 0.93 34.20 9.00
C PRO A 118 0.26 35.25 8.11
N GLY A 119 0.61 35.25 6.82
CA GLY A 119 -0.09 35.98 5.78
C GLY A 119 -1.58 35.64 5.75
N GLN A 120 -2.38 36.44 5.06
CA GLN A 120 -3.80 36.11 4.82
C GLN A 120 -3.91 35.20 3.60
N LEU A 121 -4.69 34.11 3.72
CA LEU A 121 -4.96 33.19 2.64
C LEU A 121 -6.36 33.49 2.05
N ALA A 122 -6.42 33.74 0.73
CA ALA A 122 -7.68 33.92 0.03
C ALA A 122 -8.26 32.60 -0.50
N SER A 123 -7.40 31.62 -0.72
CA SER A 123 -7.79 30.28 -1.18
C SER A 123 -8.55 29.52 -0.09
N ARG A 124 -9.61 28.82 -0.48
CA ARG A 124 -10.49 28.07 0.43
C ARG A 124 -10.03 26.63 0.65
N VAL A 125 -9.19 26.11 -0.21
CA VAL A 125 -8.58 24.78 -0.08
C VAL A 125 -7.11 24.86 -0.43
N ALA A 126 -6.26 24.32 0.43
CA ALA A 126 -4.82 24.17 0.20
C ALA A 126 -4.43 22.69 0.09
N ASN A 127 -3.76 22.33 -1.01
CA ASN A 127 -3.22 20.98 -1.21
C ASN A 127 -1.72 20.95 -0.92
N HIS A 128 -1.31 19.99 -0.08
CA HIS A 128 0.08 19.74 0.31
C HIS A 128 0.48 18.30 -0.07
N SER A 129 0.79 18.08 -1.33
CA SER A 129 1.22 16.77 -1.85
C SER A 129 2.72 16.53 -1.72
N TRP A 130 3.29 16.91 -0.59
CA TRP A 130 4.71 16.75 -0.27
C TRP A 130 4.91 16.25 1.16
N VAL A 131 6.06 15.62 1.40
CA VAL A 131 6.49 15.15 2.71
C VAL A 131 7.73 15.93 3.15
N GLY A 132 7.67 16.52 4.31
CA GLY A 132 8.78 17.22 4.95
C GLY A 132 9.01 16.70 6.37
N GLY A 133 10.27 16.63 6.78
CA GLY A 133 10.65 16.29 8.15
C GLY A 133 10.48 17.47 9.13
N TYR A 134 10.68 17.19 10.41
CA TYR A 134 10.74 18.25 11.42
C TYR A 134 11.91 19.20 11.15
N LEU A 135 11.77 20.45 11.60
CA LEU A 135 12.83 21.45 11.42
C LEU A 135 14.10 21.04 12.19
N VAL A 136 15.23 21.22 11.54
CA VAL A 136 16.54 20.88 12.10
C VAL A 136 17.46 22.10 12.18
N ASP A 137 18.41 22.06 13.12
CA ASP A 137 19.47 23.06 13.22
C ASP A 137 20.57 22.83 12.14
N SER A 138 21.59 23.67 12.12
CA SER A 138 22.71 23.57 11.19
C SER A 138 23.55 22.28 11.33
N ASN A 139 23.36 21.51 12.41
CA ASN A 139 24.02 20.25 12.66
C ASN A 139 23.13 19.04 12.34
N GLY A 140 21.88 19.28 11.88
CA GLY A 140 20.91 18.25 11.56
C GLY A 140 20.12 17.71 12.78
N ASN A 141 20.16 18.40 13.94
CA ASN A 141 19.36 18.01 15.09
C ASN A 141 17.98 18.63 15.03
N ASP A 142 16.94 17.89 15.43
CA ASP A 142 15.58 18.39 15.52
C ASP A 142 15.51 19.66 16.40
N VAL A 143 14.70 20.64 15.98
CA VAL A 143 14.40 21.85 16.73
C VAL A 143 12.89 21.84 17.10
N PRO A 144 12.48 21.13 18.16
CA PRO A 144 11.09 20.95 18.51
C PRO A 144 10.32 22.26 18.67
N ALA A 145 10.92 23.27 19.30
CA ALA A 145 10.29 24.59 19.48
C ALA A 145 9.97 25.30 18.18
N SER A 146 10.84 25.20 17.17
CA SER A 146 10.60 25.79 15.84
C SER A 146 9.56 24.98 15.07
N THR A 147 9.63 23.64 15.14
CA THR A 147 8.67 22.76 14.51
C THR A 147 7.26 22.98 15.07
N SER A 148 7.10 23.00 16.39
CA SER A 148 5.80 23.23 17.01
C SER A 148 5.27 24.66 16.79
N ASN A 149 6.14 25.66 16.69
CA ASN A 149 5.73 27.02 16.33
C ASN A 149 5.18 27.08 14.89
N LEU A 150 5.83 26.36 13.96
CA LEU A 150 5.35 26.24 12.57
C LEU A 150 3.94 25.62 12.53
N LEU A 151 3.74 24.51 13.22
CA LEU A 151 2.45 23.81 13.23
C LEU A 151 1.35 24.69 13.84
N ARG A 152 1.62 25.39 14.96
CA ARG A 152 0.66 26.32 15.55
C ARG A 152 0.31 27.48 14.61
N ARG A 153 1.25 27.93 13.79
CA ARG A 153 0.96 28.96 12.77
C ARG A 153 0.03 28.45 11.69
N LEU A 154 0.21 27.20 11.27
CA LEU A 154 -0.68 26.57 10.29
C LEU A 154 -2.06 26.30 10.91
N ASP A 155 -2.12 25.73 12.13
CA ASP A 155 -3.37 25.48 12.83
C ASP A 155 -4.17 26.78 13.06
N TRP A 156 -3.50 27.86 13.49
CA TRP A 156 -4.10 29.19 13.64
C TRP A 156 -4.60 29.77 12.30
N LEU A 157 -3.82 29.57 11.23
CA LEU A 157 -4.19 30.09 9.90
C LEU A 157 -5.44 29.38 9.36
N ILE A 158 -5.56 28.07 9.57
CA ILE A 158 -6.74 27.29 9.15
C ILE A 158 -7.99 27.81 9.86
N GLU A 159 -7.93 28.01 11.16
CA GLU A 159 -9.01 28.54 11.98
C GLU A 159 -9.46 29.94 11.55
N GLU A 160 -8.52 30.86 11.41
CA GLU A 160 -8.81 32.28 11.17
C GLU A 160 -9.19 32.61 9.71
N ASP A 161 -8.67 31.85 8.75
CA ASP A 161 -8.96 32.07 7.33
C ASP A 161 -10.03 31.11 6.79
N GLU A 162 -10.47 30.16 7.61
CA GLU A 162 -11.56 29.23 7.27
C GLU A 162 -11.31 28.49 5.94
N PHE A 163 -10.18 27.81 5.84
CA PHE A 163 -9.87 27.00 4.67
C PHE A 163 -9.53 25.58 5.04
N VAL A 164 -9.77 24.65 4.14
CA VAL A 164 -9.43 23.23 4.31
C VAL A 164 -7.99 23.00 3.83
N SER A 165 -7.12 22.61 4.74
CA SER A 165 -5.74 22.22 4.43
C SER A 165 -5.64 20.71 4.32
N VAL A 166 -5.30 20.20 3.14
CA VAL A 166 -5.19 18.76 2.87
C VAL A 166 -3.75 18.36 2.67
N ALA A 167 -3.27 17.37 3.42
CA ALA A 167 -1.89 16.90 3.32
C ALA A 167 -1.79 15.42 2.97
N ALA A 168 -0.78 15.07 2.18
CA ALA A 168 -0.39 13.70 1.92
C ALA A 168 0.43 13.16 3.10
N PRO A 169 0.12 11.99 3.66
CA PRO A 169 0.98 11.32 4.62
C PRO A 169 2.23 10.77 3.94
N SER A 170 3.30 10.55 4.72
CA SER A 170 4.48 9.86 4.20
C SER A 170 4.11 8.45 3.67
N PRO A 171 4.62 8.05 2.50
CA PRO A 171 4.38 6.71 1.97
C PRO A 171 5.14 5.62 2.76
N SER A 172 6.02 5.99 3.68
CA SER A 172 6.77 5.08 4.55
C SER A 172 6.52 5.37 6.03
N GLY A 173 6.48 4.33 6.87
CA GLY A 173 6.23 4.46 8.31
C GLY A 173 7.38 5.01 9.16
N SER A 174 8.51 5.45 8.54
CA SER A 174 9.74 5.82 9.27
C SER A 174 9.98 7.32 9.38
N ASP A 175 9.17 8.14 8.73
CA ASP A 175 9.38 9.58 8.66
C ASP A 175 8.75 10.32 9.85
N LYS A 176 9.22 11.54 10.08
CA LYS A 176 8.62 12.50 11.01
C LYS A 176 7.87 13.55 10.19
N PRO A 177 6.62 13.30 9.80
CA PRO A 177 5.92 14.14 8.83
C PRO A 177 5.53 15.46 9.46
N LEU A 178 5.91 16.56 8.83
CA LEU A 178 5.69 17.88 9.37
C LEU A 178 4.20 18.23 9.44
N LEU A 179 3.49 18.22 8.30
CA LEU A 179 2.13 18.75 8.26
C LEU A 179 1.07 17.80 8.81
N THR A 180 1.23 16.50 8.65
CA THR A 180 0.26 15.54 9.19
C THR A 180 0.29 15.45 10.72
N THR A 181 1.21 16.15 11.37
CA THR A 181 1.25 16.34 12.83
C THR A 181 0.39 17.53 13.30
N ALA A 182 0.05 18.48 12.43
CA ALA A 182 -0.86 19.56 12.75
C ALA A 182 -2.28 19.03 13.04
N PHE A 183 -3.02 19.71 13.92
CA PHE A 183 -4.37 19.27 14.32
C PHE A 183 -5.43 19.58 13.25
N ASN A 184 -5.38 20.80 12.69
CA ASN A 184 -6.45 21.29 11.83
C ASN A 184 -6.29 20.85 10.38
N VAL A 185 -5.16 20.21 10.04
CA VAL A 185 -4.92 19.64 8.71
C VAL A 185 -5.72 18.35 8.53
N MET A 186 -6.33 18.16 7.36
CA MET A 186 -6.93 16.90 6.95
C MET A 186 -5.90 16.05 6.20
N THR A 187 -5.57 14.90 6.72
CA THR A 187 -4.62 13.98 6.08
C THR A 187 -5.36 12.92 5.28
N VAL A 188 -4.98 12.78 3.99
CA VAL A 188 -5.63 11.84 3.07
C VAL A 188 -4.60 10.84 2.54
N GLY A 189 -4.78 9.58 2.92
CA GLY A 189 -3.93 8.44 2.56
C GLY A 189 -4.51 7.58 1.42
N ARG A 190 -3.94 6.38 1.25
CA ARG A 190 -4.33 5.39 0.23
C ARG A 190 -5.14 4.26 0.84
N THR A 191 -6.04 3.67 0.07
CA THR A 191 -6.84 2.50 0.50
C THR A 191 -6.00 1.25 0.80
N SER A 192 -4.78 1.14 0.25
CA SER A 192 -3.85 0.07 0.63
C SER A 192 -3.43 0.10 2.11
N GLY A 193 -3.65 1.20 2.83
CA GLY A 193 -3.22 1.38 4.22
C GLY A 193 -1.70 1.45 4.44
N VAL A 194 -0.91 1.42 3.35
CA VAL A 194 0.56 1.42 3.42
C VAL A 194 1.08 2.86 3.40
N GLN A 195 0.99 3.52 4.51
CA GLN A 195 1.49 4.89 4.77
C GLN A 195 1.75 5.10 6.26
N LEU A 196 2.31 6.25 6.61
CA LEU A 196 2.43 6.64 8.01
C LEU A 196 1.03 6.82 8.62
N SER A 197 0.75 6.13 9.71
CA SER A 197 -0.55 6.11 10.38
C SER A 197 -0.58 6.87 11.72
N THR A 198 0.60 7.17 12.29
CA THR A 198 0.71 7.81 13.61
C THR A 198 1.63 9.03 13.56
N VAL A 199 1.43 9.99 14.44
CA VAL A 199 2.31 11.15 14.59
C VAL A 199 3.38 10.90 15.65
N THR A 200 4.48 11.66 15.59
CA THR A 200 5.58 11.62 16.56
C THR A 200 5.49 12.84 17.48
N ALA A 201 5.73 12.63 18.78
CA ALA A 201 5.72 13.73 19.75
C ALA A 201 6.75 14.83 19.44
N ILE A 202 6.33 16.08 19.61
CA ILE A 202 7.17 17.26 19.49
C ILE A 202 7.22 18.02 20.84
N ASP A 203 6.06 18.26 21.44
CA ASP A 203 5.93 18.96 22.73
C ASP A 203 4.70 18.42 23.51
N SER A 204 4.23 19.18 24.51
CA SER A 204 3.09 18.78 25.33
C SER A 204 1.72 18.91 24.67
N ILE A 205 1.62 19.51 23.48
CA ILE A 205 0.40 19.63 22.69
C ILE A 205 0.46 18.65 21.52
N TYR A 206 1.51 18.68 20.72
CA TYR A 206 1.72 17.72 19.65
C TYR A 206 2.36 16.46 20.21
N VAL A 207 1.51 15.63 20.82
CA VAL A 207 1.92 14.37 21.48
C VAL A 207 1.89 13.19 20.52
N ALA A 208 2.57 12.10 20.88
CA ALA A 208 2.47 10.83 20.16
C ALA A 208 1.14 10.11 20.48
N GLY A 209 0.82 9.09 19.67
CA GLY A 209 -0.38 8.27 19.87
C GLY A 209 -1.63 8.80 19.16
N ARG A 210 -1.52 9.92 18.44
CA ARG A 210 -2.59 10.48 17.62
C ARG A 210 -2.64 9.81 16.25
N SER A 211 -3.85 9.69 15.71
CA SER A 211 -4.03 9.27 14.32
C SER A 211 -3.45 10.31 13.36
N ALA A 212 -2.69 9.84 12.35
CA ALA A 212 -2.23 10.70 11.27
C ALA A 212 -3.16 10.67 10.06
N ILE A 213 -4.06 9.70 9.95
CA ILE A 213 -4.93 9.49 8.79
C ILE A 213 -6.37 9.87 9.14
N HIS A 214 -6.98 10.74 8.35
CA HIS A 214 -8.39 11.11 8.49
C HIS A 214 -9.26 10.41 7.45
N LEU A 215 -8.77 10.26 6.20
CA LEU A 215 -9.45 9.63 5.08
C LEU A 215 -8.45 8.89 4.19
N VAL A 216 -8.98 7.98 3.36
CA VAL A 216 -8.22 7.37 2.27
C VAL A 216 -8.95 7.53 0.93
N VAL A 217 -8.18 7.41 -0.15
CA VAL A 217 -8.68 7.46 -1.53
C VAL A 217 -8.05 6.31 -2.32
N PRO A 218 -8.77 5.66 -3.25
CA PRO A 218 -8.26 4.56 -4.06
C PRO A 218 -7.24 5.03 -5.09
N GLU A 219 -6.05 5.37 -4.62
CA GLU A 219 -4.91 5.85 -5.41
C GLU A 219 -3.62 5.12 -5.03
N SER A 220 -2.72 4.98 -6.00
CA SER A 220 -1.45 4.27 -5.81
C SER A 220 -0.41 5.06 -5.01
N VAL A 221 -0.53 6.39 -4.96
CA VAL A 221 0.37 7.29 -4.23
C VAL A 221 -0.40 8.31 -3.39
N THR A 222 0.15 8.63 -2.21
CA THR A 222 -0.47 9.53 -1.24
C THR A 222 -0.64 10.97 -1.77
N SER A 223 0.26 11.44 -2.63
CA SER A 223 0.17 12.76 -3.27
C SER A 223 -1.08 12.91 -4.14
N ASN A 224 -1.46 11.84 -4.85
CA ASN A 224 -2.65 11.80 -5.68
C ASN A 224 -3.92 11.71 -4.82
N ALA A 225 -3.87 10.90 -3.76
CA ALA A 225 -4.96 10.77 -2.80
C ALA A 225 -5.29 12.11 -2.15
N ALA A 226 -4.28 12.86 -1.70
CA ALA A 226 -4.47 14.21 -1.15
C ALA A 226 -5.09 15.18 -2.16
N ALA A 227 -4.69 15.09 -3.44
CA ALA A 227 -5.25 15.92 -4.50
C ALA A 227 -6.75 15.68 -4.73
N HIS A 228 -7.20 14.41 -4.71
CA HIS A 228 -8.62 14.07 -4.77
C HIS A 228 -9.38 14.51 -3.51
N GLY A 229 -8.80 14.34 -2.31
CA GLY A 229 -9.36 14.87 -1.07
C GLY A 229 -9.53 16.38 -1.10
N SER A 230 -8.58 17.10 -1.69
CA SER A 230 -8.67 18.56 -1.92
C SER A 230 -9.78 18.91 -2.89
N ALA A 231 -9.94 18.18 -3.98
CA ALA A 231 -11.02 18.39 -4.95
C ALA A 231 -12.41 18.14 -4.32
N ALA A 232 -12.52 17.12 -3.45
CA ALA A 232 -13.75 16.84 -2.71
C ALA A 232 -14.11 17.99 -1.76
N ALA A 233 -13.15 18.53 -1.02
CA ALA A 233 -13.39 19.70 -0.17
C ALA A 233 -13.86 20.91 -0.98
N VAL A 234 -13.32 21.14 -2.17
CA VAL A 234 -13.77 22.22 -3.07
C VAL A 234 -15.21 22.01 -3.50
N LEU A 235 -15.62 20.79 -3.87
CA LEU A 235 -17.00 20.51 -4.27
C LEU A 235 -17.99 20.81 -3.14
N LEU A 236 -17.66 20.43 -1.90
CA LEU A 236 -18.51 20.69 -0.75
C LEU A 236 -18.61 22.20 -0.45
N ILE A 237 -17.50 22.92 -0.53
CA ILE A 237 -17.48 24.39 -0.34
C ILE A 237 -18.31 25.08 -1.43
N ASP A 238 -18.17 24.69 -2.70
CA ASP A 238 -18.95 25.23 -3.82
C ASP A 238 -20.46 24.98 -3.59
N ALA A 239 -20.82 23.74 -3.24
CA ALA A 239 -22.21 23.38 -2.92
C ALA A 239 -22.79 24.19 -1.75
N ALA A 240 -22.05 24.26 -0.64
CA ALA A 240 -22.49 24.98 0.57
C ALA A 240 -22.61 26.49 0.32
N HIS A 241 -21.65 27.08 -0.41
CA HIS A 241 -21.70 28.49 -0.77
C HIS A 241 -22.88 28.84 -1.68
N ALA A 242 -23.21 27.95 -2.60
CA ALA A 242 -24.38 28.10 -3.48
C ALA A 242 -25.73 27.92 -2.73
N ASN A 243 -25.71 27.32 -1.54
CA ASN A 243 -26.92 27.00 -0.77
C ASN A 243 -26.82 27.53 0.66
N PRO A 244 -26.87 28.87 0.87
CA PRO A 244 -26.77 29.48 2.20
C PRO A 244 -27.83 28.99 3.20
N ALA A 245 -28.98 28.50 2.71
CA ALA A 245 -30.06 27.94 3.51
C ALA A 245 -29.72 26.60 4.20
N TRP A 246 -28.56 26.00 3.86
CA TRP A 246 -28.09 24.85 4.61
C TRP A 246 -27.46 25.23 5.96
N SER A 247 -27.25 26.52 6.22
CA SER A 247 -26.56 27.03 7.41
C SER A 247 -27.46 27.94 8.21
N ASP A 248 -27.46 27.77 9.51
CA ASP A 248 -28.18 28.66 10.47
C ASP A 248 -27.38 29.94 10.75
N GLY A 249 -26.10 29.96 10.39
CA GLY A 249 -25.23 31.09 10.63
C GLY A 249 -24.07 31.24 9.63
N SER A 250 -23.32 32.30 9.83
CA SER A 250 -22.10 32.59 9.05
C SER A 250 -21.12 33.44 9.86
N THR A 251 -19.85 33.41 9.45
CA THR A 251 -18.81 34.32 9.93
C THR A 251 -18.16 35.06 8.75
N SER A 252 -17.16 35.87 9.04
CA SER A 252 -16.26 36.44 8.02
C SER A 252 -14.83 36.07 8.35
N ASN A 253 -14.11 35.50 7.38
CA ASN A 253 -12.69 35.25 7.53
C ASN A 253 -11.86 36.54 7.52
N ARG A 254 -10.54 36.46 7.74
CA ARG A 254 -9.67 37.62 7.77
C ARG A 254 -9.65 38.44 6.45
N ASN A 255 -10.02 37.83 5.31
CA ASN A 255 -10.15 38.53 4.03
C ASN A 255 -11.52 39.23 3.83
N GLY A 256 -12.43 39.08 4.80
CA GLY A 256 -13.78 39.65 4.74
C GLY A 256 -14.77 38.86 3.88
N ALA A 257 -14.43 37.67 3.44
CA ALA A 257 -15.36 36.78 2.76
C ALA A 257 -16.35 36.21 3.77
N VAL A 258 -17.62 36.11 3.37
CA VAL A 258 -18.65 35.44 4.17
C VAL A 258 -18.45 33.93 4.06
N ILE A 259 -18.44 33.26 5.20
CA ILE A 259 -18.29 31.81 5.36
C ILE A 259 -19.51 31.31 6.10
N TYR A 260 -20.34 30.52 5.43
CA TYR A 260 -21.51 29.88 6.04
C TYR A 260 -21.08 28.70 6.90
N ASN A 261 -21.87 28.30 7.89
CA ASN A 261 -21.52 27.20 8.80
C ASN A 261 -21.22 25.89 8.05
N ALA A 262 -21.92 25.61 6.97
CA ALA A 262 -21.67 24.46 6.09
C ALA A 262 -20.32 24.50 5.34
N GLU A 263 -19.67 25.70 5.27
CA GLU A 263 -18.38 25.90 4.59
C GLU A 263 -17.18 25.96 5.54
N ARG A 264 -17.41 25.90 6.85
CA ARG A 264 -16.34 25.96 7.84
C ARG A 264 -15.35 24.84 7.65
N SER A 265 -14.09 25.09 7.98
CA SER A 265 -13.01 24.09 7.83
C SER A 265 -13.33 22.80 8.58
N GLU A 266 -13.80 22.89 9.81
CA GLU A 266 -14.21 21.77 10.65
C GLU A 266 -15.47 21.07 10.14
N THR A 267 -16.45 21.82 9.59
CA THR A 267 -17.69 21.23 9.02
C THR A 267 -17.37 20.40 7.79
N ILE A 268 -16.56 20.93 6.87
CA ILE A 268 -16.15 20.18 5.68
C ILE A 268 -15.35 18.93 6.08
N LYS A 269 -14.43 19.04 7.05
CA LYS A 269 -13.67 17.89 7.56
C LYS A 269 -14.61 16.86 8.20
N ALA A 270 -15.55 17.28 9.05
CA ALA A 270 -16.52 16.42 9.70
C ALA A 270 -17.41 15.70 8.68
N ALA A 271 -17.95 16.41 7.68
CA ALA A 271 -18.80 15.84 6.64
C ALA A 271 -18.05 14.82 5.76
N LEU A 272 -16.79 15.10 5.39
CA LEU A 272 -15.95 14.17 4.65
C LEU A 272 -15.65 12.90 5.45
N MET A 273 -15.40 13.01 6.76
CA MET A 273 -15.10 11.87 7.62
C MET A 273 -16.38 11.06 7.94
N ALA A 274 -17.49 11.71 8.29
CA ALA A 274 -18.75 11.01 8.56
C ALA A 274 -19.29 10.31 7.31
N GLY A 275 -19.15 10.96 6.14
CA GLY A 275 -19.59 10.45 4.84
C GLY A 275 -18.73 9.32 4.27
N ALA A 276 -17.56 9.04 4.82
CA ALA A 276 -16.63 8.05 4.27
C ALA A 276 -17.20 6.63 4.26
N SER A 277 -16.84 5.83 3.26
CA SER A 277 -17.19 4.42 3.15
C SER A 277 -16.23 3.54 3.94
N ARG A 278 -16.75 2.65 4.80
CA ARG A 278 -15.95 1.73 5.65
C ARG A 278 -15.74 0.37 5.02
N PHE A 279 -16.51 0.06 3.99
CA PHE A 279 -16.34 -1.09 3.11
C PHE A 279 -16.40 -0.59 1.68
N THR A 280 -15.56 -1.12 0.80
CA THR A 280 -15.52 -0.70 -0.60
C THR A 280 -15.30 -1.87 -1.53
N PHE A 281 -15.87 -1.76 -2.71
CA PHE A 281 -15.64 -2.63 -3.85
C PHE A 281 -15.15 -1.73 -4.99
N ASN A 282 -13.87 -1.39 -4.96
CA ASN A 282 -13.29 -0.48 -5.93
C ASN A 282 -13.24 -1.12 -7.31
N THR A 283 -13.70 -0.43 -8.32
CA THR A 283 -13.60 -0.82 -9.74
C THR A 283 -12.16 -0.65 -10.27
N SER A 284 -11.34 0.12 -9.56
CA SER A 284 -9.92 0.30 -9.84
C SER A 284 -9.10 -0.85 -9.26
N THR A 285 -7.91 -1.09 -9.82
CA THR A 285 -6.94 -2.08 -9.32
C THR A 285 -6.31 -1.71 -7.96
N THR A 286 -6.91 -0.77 -7.24
CA THR A 286 -6.48 -0.36 -5.91
C THR A 286 -7.15 -1.19 -4.83
N ALA A 287 -6.47 -1.35 -3.70
CA ALA A 287 -7.00 -2.12 -2.58
C ALA A 287 -8.34 -1.56 -2.07
N ASN A 288 -9.24 -2.44 -1.69
CA ASN A 288 -10.48 -2.12 -1.01
C ASN A 288 -10.26 -1.78 0.48
N VAL A 289 -11.12 -0.98 1.05
CA VAL A 289 -11.27 -0.88 2.51
C VAL A 289 -12.08 -2.08 2.97
N GLN A 290 -11.43 -2.99 3.66
CA GLN A 290 -12.01 -4.18 4.24
C GLN A 290 -11.62 -4.25 5.72
N ASP A 291 -12.31 -5.07 6.50
CA ASP A 291 -11.99 -5.30 7.92
C ASP A 291 -11.81 -4.00 8.75
N TYR A 292 -12.53 -2.93 8.39
CA TYR A 292 -12.48 -1.64 9.07
C TYR A 292 -12.65 -1.81 10.59
N ARG A 293 -11.61 -1.46 11.38
CA ARG A 293 -11.57 -1.58 12.84
C ARG A 293 -11.81 -2.98 13.43
N LEU A 294 -11.83 -4.06 12.65
CA LEU A 294 -12.08 -5.42 13.17
C LEU A 294 -11.00 -5.86 14.16
N ALA A 295 -9.73 -5.68 13.82
CA ALA A 295 -8.65 -6.00 14.76
C ALA A 295 -8.44 -4.86 15.76
N ALA A 296 -8.28 -5.17 17.04
CA ALA A 296 -8.02 -4.18 18.09
C ALA A 296 -6.76 -3.32 17.79
N ALA A 297 -5.74 -3.89 17.13
CA ALA A 297 -4.54 -3.16 16.73
C ALA A 297 -4.78 -2.10 15.65
N ASN A 298 -5.92 -2.16 14.96
CA ASN A 298 -6.31 -1.18 13.95
C ASN A 298 -7.21 -0.05 14.51
N GLN A 299 -7.64 -0.16 15.76
CA GLN A 299 -8.52 0.83 16.41
C GLN A 299 -7.71 1.93 17.07
N THR A 300 -8.11 3.18 16.84
CA THR A 300 -7.58 4.37 17.52
C THR A 300 -8.48 4.75 18.69
N ASP A 301 -7.97 5.54 19.64
CA ASP A 301 -8.73 6.02 20.78
C ASP A 301 -9.84 7.02 20.38
N ASN A 302 -9.67 7.72 19.26
CA ASN A 302 -10.66 8.66 18.70
C ASN A 302 -11.61 8.04 17.66
N GLY A 303 -11.80 6.73 17.70
CA GLY A 303 -12.82 6.04 16.90
C GLY A 303 -12.47 5.77 15.44
N LEU A 304 -11.24 6.01 14.98
CA LEU A 304 -10.77 5.78 13.62
C LEU A 304 -10.06 4.43 13.46
N ASP A 305 -9.80 4.05 12.23
CA ASP A 305 -8.87 2.97 11.88
C ASP A 305 -7.48 3.55 11.61
N TRP A 306 -6.43 2.98 12.19
CA TRP A 306 -5.05 3.46 12.01
C TRP A 306 -4.61 3.52 10.54
N ARG A 307 -5.13 2.63 9.68
CA ARG A 307 -4.76 2.52 8.26
C ARG A 307 -5.59 3.44 7.38
N TYR A 308 -6.90 3.55 7.69
CA TYR A 308 -7.92 4.10 6.81
C TYR A 308 -8.57 5.38 7.33
N GLY A 309 -8.23 5.82 8.56
CA GLY A 309 -8.93 6.95 9.18
C GLY A 309 -10.41 6.66 9.37
N ALA A 310 -11.27 7.52 8.85
CA ALA A 310 -12.71 7.33 8.82
C ALA A 310 -13.21 6.41 7.68
N GLY A 311 -12.33 6.03 6.75
CA GLY A 311 -12.67 5.20 5.59
C GLY A 311 -12.30 5.86 4.25
N GLN A 312 -12.80 5.30 3.16
CA GLN A 312 -12.63 5.83 1.81
C GLN A 312 -13.54 7.02 1.56
N LEU A 313 -12.99 8.06 0.96
CA LEU A 313 -13.75 9.21 0.46
C LEU A 313 -15.00 8.76 -0.32
N ASN A 314 -16.16 9.27 0.11
CA ASN A 314 -17.41 9.16 -0.61
C ASN A 314 -18.09 10.54 -0.68
N ILE A 315 -17.93 11.20 -1.83
CA ILE A 315 -18.40 12.56 -2.00
C ILE A 315 -19.95 12.67 -2.05
N ASN A 316 -20.63 11.61 -2.49
CA ASN A 316 -22.09 11.57 -2.50
C ASN A 316 -22.65 11.64 -1.06
N ASN A 317 -22.15 10.78 -0.18
CA ASN A 317 -22.55 10.77 1.22
C ASN A 317 -22.24 12.12 1.90
N SER A 318 -21.02 12.64 1.68
CA SER A 318 -20.58 13.90 2.28
C SER A 318 -21.42 15.10 1.82
N TYR A 319 -21.80 15.12 0.55
CA TYR A 319 -22.71 16.12 0.00
C TYR A 319 -24.11 16.03 0.65
N ASN A 320 -24.67 14.82 0.76
CA ASN A 320 -25.99 14.59 1.31
C ASN A 320 -26.07 14.98 2.80
N ILE A 321 -24.98 14.78 3.57
CA ILE A 321 -24.87 15.26 4.94
C ILE A 321 -25.07 16.79 5.00
N LEU A 322 -24.36 17.55 4.17
CA LEU A 322 -24.50 19.01 4.13
C LEU A 322 -25.87 19.45 3.57
N ALA A 323 -26.38 18.75 2.55
CA ALA A 323 -27.65 19.02 1.91
C ALA A 323 -28.87 18.73 2.83
N ALA A 324 -28.68 17.90 3.87
CA ALA A 324 -29.68 17.71 4.93
C ALA A 324 -29.86 18.96 5.81
N ALA A 325 -28.99 19.96 5.62
CA ALA A 325 -28.93 21.24 6.34
C ALA A 325 -28.50 21.11 7.80
N GLU A 326 -28.13 22.24 8.39
CA GLU A 326 -27.73 22.36 9.78
C GLU A 326 -28.90 22.03 10.72
N GLN A 327 -28.62 21.26 11.76
CA GLN A 327 -29.64 20.77 12.68
C GLN A 327 -29.13 21.00 14.10
N PRO A 328 -29.68 22.03 14.80
CA PRO A 328 -29.18 22.40 16.12
C PRO A 328 -29.51 21.33 17.16
N SER A 329 -28.72 21.32 18.25
CA SER A 329 -28.94 20.45 19.39
C SER A 329 -30.29 20.65 20.05
N LEU A 330 -30.78 19.70 20.85
CA LEU A 330 -32.01 19.85 21.65
C LEU A 330 -31.87 21.03 22.61
N GLN A 331 -30.68 21.35 23.10
CA GLN A 331 -30.40 22.51 23.98
C GLN A 331 -30.63 23.83 23.22
N ASP A 332 -30.38 23.86 21.92
CA ASP A 332 -30.56 25.02 21.04
C ASP A 332 -31.93 25.00 20.30
N GLY A 333 -32.83 24.11 20.72
CA GLY A 333 -34.21 24.05 20.19
C GLY A 333 -34.36 23.15 18.97
N GLY A 334 -33.42 22.28 18.71
CA GLY A 334 -33.48 21.25 17.68
C GLY A 334 -34.59 20.22 17.93
N GLY A 335 -34.81 19.37 16.95
CA GLY A 335 -35.78 18.28 16.96
C GLY A 335 -35.20 16.97 16.47
N VAL A 336 -36.07 16.02 16.10
CA VAL A 336 -35.61 14.74 15.51
C VAL A 336 -34.94 14.97 14.17
N SER A 337 -33.75 14.41 13.99
CA SER A 337 -32.97 14.52 12.76
C SER A 337 -33.67 13.84 11.58
N PRO A 338 -33.99 14.56 10.50
CA PRO A 338 -34.57 13.97 9.31
C PRO A 338 -33.59 12.92 8.72
N LEU A 339 -34.10 11.74 8.39
CA LEU A 339 -33.33 10.68 7.77
C LEU A 339 -32.07 10.23 8.56
N MET A 340 -31.98 10.57 9.85
CA MET A 340 -30.78 10.32 10.68
C MET A 340 -29.50 10.85 10.03
N MET A 341 -29.57 11.99 9.36
CA MET A 341 -28.43 12.58 8.61
C MET A 341 -28.44 14.10 8.81
N GLY A 342 -27.26 14.69 8.94
CA GLY A 342 -27.11 16.13 9.05
C GLY A 342 -25.75 16.56 9.60
N PHE A 343 -25.67 17.85 9.87
CA PHE A 343 -24.51 18.44 10.56
C PHE A 343 -25.00 19.55 11.50
N ASP A 344 -24.15 19.95 12.43
CA ASP A 344 -24.31 21.14 13.26
C ASP A 344 -22.95 21.82 13.48
N TYR A 345 -22.94 23.15 13.49
CA TYR A 345 -21.81 23.94 13.89
C TYR A 345 -22.17 24.77 15.14
N VAL A 346 -21.54 24.47 16.25
CA VAL A 346 -21.78 25.11 17.53
C VAL A 346 -20.68 26.12 17.82
N PRO A 347 -20.95 27.43 17.72
CA PRO A 347 -19.92 28.48 17.84
C PRO A 347 -19.42 28.70 19.26
N LYS A 348 -20.13 28.19 20.29
CA LYS A 348 -19.79 28.38 21.70
C LYS A 348 -20.24 27.19 22.52
N PHE A 349 -19.27 26.44 23.00
CA PHE A 349 -19.49 25.26 23.81
C PHE A 349 -18.43 25.16 24.94
N GLY A 350 -18.72 24.39 26.01
CA GLY A 350 -17.76 24.05 27.06
C GLY A 350 -17.97 24.74 28.40
N GLY A 351 -19.14 25.33 28.65
CA GLY A 351 -19.60 25.80 29.98
C GLY A 351 -19.18 27.21 30.36
N ARG A 352 -18.16 27.77 29.74
CA ARG A 352 -17.70 29.12 30.08
C ARG A 352 -18.73 30.17 29.58
N ARG A 353 -18.97 31.20 30.43
CA ARG A 353 -19.91 32.27 30.15
C ARG A 353 -21.37 31.82 29.93
N GLY A 354 -21.69 30.59 30.36
CA GLY A 354 -23.02 30.03 30.26
C GLY A 354 -23.32 29.35 28.94
N SER A 355 -22.31 29.02 28.15
CA SER A 355 -22.46 28.07 27.04
C SER A 355 -22.73 26.65 27.56
N ASP A 356 -23.30 25.82 26.71
CA ASP A 356 -23.63 24.45 27.07
C ASP A 356 -22.37 23.58 27.27
N THR A 357 -22.48 22.57 28.11
CA THR A 357 -21.48 21.53 28.33
C THR A 357 -21.90 20.18 27.76
N VAL A 358 -23.16 20.08 27.36
CA VAL A 358 -23.79 18.91 26.75
C VAL A 358 -24.61 19.39 25.57
N ALA A 359 -24.47 18.75 24.42
CA ALA A 359 -25.33 18.95 23.26
C ALA A 359 -25.88 17.59 22.82
N GLU A 360 -27.18 17.48 22.65
CA GLU A 360 -27.87 16.24 22.34
C GLU A 360 -28.64 16.40 21.03
N TYR A 361 -28.58 15.37 20.18
CA TYR A 361 -29.20 15.34 18.86
C TYR A 361 -30.06 14.08 18.75
N ASP A 362 -31.37 14.25 18.66
CA ASP A 362 -32.29 13.13 18.55
C ASP A 362 -32.30 12.59 17.13
N LEU A 363 -31.91 11.35 16.97
CA LEU A 363 -31.84 10.65 15.67
C LEU A 363 -33.18 9.97 15.32
N GLY A 364 -34.11 9.84 16.30
CA GLY A 364 -35.33 9.08 16.12
C GLY A 364 -35.13 7.57 16.15
N THR A 365 -36.02 6.84 15.45
CA THR A 365 -36.04 5.37 15.44
C THR A 365 -35.29 4.81 14.22
N ALA A 366 -34.35 3.91 14.43
CA ALA A 366 -33.66 3.18 13.36
C ALA A 366 -34.65 2.26 12.61
N THR A 367 -34.60 2.29 11.29
CA THR A 367 -35.49 1.50 10.43
C THR A 367 -34.64 0.56 9.56
N GLY A 368 -34.71 -0.74 9.80
CA GLY A 368 -33.92 -1.72 9.06
C GLY A 368 -32.47 -1.83 9.57
N ASN A 369 -31.63 -2.49 8.80
CA ASN A 369 -30.20 -2.58 9.07
C ASN A 369 -29.52 -1.30 8.60
N GLN A 370 -28.88 -0.58 9.53
CA GLN A 370 -28.23 0.69 9.24
C GLN A 370 -26.90 0.77 9.99
N PHE A 371 -25.86 1.24 9.30
CA PHE A 371 -24.65 1.71 9.96
C PHE A 371 -24.73 3.21 10.22
N PHE A 372 -24.50 3.56 11.45
CA PHE A 372 -24.40 4.95 11.89
C PHE A 372 -22.92 5.38 11.89
N ALA A 373 -22.66 6.54 11.32
CA ALA A 373 -21.36 7.20 11.35
C ALA A 373 -21.53 8.62 11.86
N ALA A 374 -20.68 9.04 12.79
CA ALA A 374 -20.59 10.43 13.23
C ALA A 374 -19.13 10.84 13.36
N SER A 375 -18.83 12.09 13.03
CA SER A 375 -17.53 12.72 13.20
C SER A 375 -17.70 14.08 13.83
N LEU A 376 -17.15 14.26 15.03
CA LEU A 376 -17.01 15.50 15.75
C LEU A 376 -15.61 16.06 15.50
N VAL A 377 -15.53 17.31 15.09
CA VAL A 377 -14.26 17.98 14.72
C VAL A 377 -14.23 19.38 15.35
N TRP A 378 -13.14 19.72 15.97
CA TRP A 378 -12.86 21.07 16.43
C TRP A 378 -11.41 21.47 16.12
N ASN A 379 -11.19 22.76 15.93
CA ASN A 379 -9.84 23.24 15.67
C ASN A 379 -9.04 23.41 16.96
N LEU A 380 -7.71 23.32 16.88
CA LEU A 380 -6.82 23.64 17.99
C LEU A 380 -6.93 25.14 18.32
N ASP A 381 -7.26 25.48 19.57
CA ASP A 381 -7.30 26.85 20.06
C ASP A 381 -5.86 27.40 20.13
N VAL A 382 -5.49 28.24 19.18
CA VAL A 382 -4.16 28.88 19.11
C VAL A 382 -4.31 30.38 19.28
N GLY A 383 -3.71 30.91 20.35
CA GLY A 383 -3.63 32.35 20.56
C GLY A 383 -2.76 33.02 19.49
N GLY A 384 -3.17 34.22 19.07
CA GLY A 384 -2.38 34.95 18.10
C GLY A 384 -3.13 36.07 17.42
N GLY A 385 -2.51 36.65 16.41
CA GLY A 385 -3.07 37.67 15.53
C GLY A 385 -2.08 38.01 14.44
N SER A 386 -2.53 38.69 13.39
CA SER A 386 -1.73 39.03 12.23
C SER A 386 -0.53 39.92 12.54
N THR A 387 -0.64 40.80 13.55
CA THR A 387 0.44 41.72 13.96
C THR A 387 1.33 41.19 15.08
N PHE A 388 0.81 40.27 15.89
CA PHE A 388 1.55 39.64 16.97
C PHE A 388 1.07 38.22 17.14
N PHE A 389 1.91 37.25 16.84
CA PHE A 389 1.64 35.84 16.99
C PHE A 389 2.13 35.31 18.33
N SER A 390 1.23 34.72 19.10
CA SER A 390 1.55 34.03 20.34
C SER A 390 1.38 32.53 20.10
N PRO A 391 2.43 31.70 20.24
CA PRO A 391 2.34 30.27 20.03
C PRO A 391 1.71 29.51 21.21
N ILE A 392 0.90 30.17 22.01
CA ILE A 392 0.14 29.50 23.09
C ILE A 392 -1.04 28.79 22.46
N SER A 393 -1.14 27.52 22.72
CA SER A 393 -2.25 26.71 22.20
C SER A 393 -2.84 25.83 23.30
N THR A 394 -4.12 25.52 23.17
CA THR A 394 -4.87 24.64 24.07
C THR A 394 -5.68 23.65 23.24
N LEU A 395 -5.47 22.38 23.47
CA LEU A 395 -6.41 21.38 22.95
C LEU A 395 -7.59 21.31 23.90
N ARG A 396 -8.78 21.60 23.38
CA ARG A 396 -10.05 21.40 24.10
C ARG A 396 -10.39 19.92 24.05
N ASP A 397 -11.03 19.42 25.08
CA ASP A 397 -11.36 18.01 25.23
C ASP A 397 -12.88 17.86 25.11
N LEU A 398 -13.32 17.23 24.02
CA LEU A 398 -14.71 16.92 23.71
C LEU A 398 -14.90 15.41 23.56
N ASN A 399 -15.98 14.91 24.07
CA ASN A 399 -16.34 13.50 24.03
C ASN A 399 -17.58 13.29 23.16
N LEU A 400 -17.61 12.20 22.42
CA LEU A 400 -18.74 11.83 21.56
C LEU A 400 -19.33 10.49 21.99
N TYR A 401 -20.67 10.46 22.15
CA TYR A 401 -21.41 9.28 22.55
C TYR A 401 -22.58 9.02 21.58
N LEU A 402 -22.88 7.74 21.36
CA LEU A 402 -24.15 7.28 20.82
C LEU A 402 -24.93 6.62 21.97
N VAL A 403 -26.17 7.07 22.17
CA VAL A 403 -27.03 6.67 23.29
C VAL A 403 -28.28 6.01 22.74
N ASP A 404 -28.59 4.82 23.21
CA ASP A 404 -29.88 4.16 22.98
C ASP A 404 -30.87 4.64 24.07
N THR A 405 -31.97 5.25 23.63
CA THR A 405 -33.00 5.81 24.50
C THR A 405 -34.31 4.99 24.47
N THR A 406 -34.32 3.83 23.84
CA THR A 406 -35.52 2.98 23.58
C THR A 406 -36.24 2.58 24.85
N SER A 407 -35.52 2.23 25.91
CA SER A 407 -36.11 1.76 27.17
C SER A 407 -36.60 2.88 28.09
N GLY A 408 -36.39 4.14 27.72
CA GLY A 408 -36.60 5.31 28.57
C GLY A 408 -35.51 5.50 29.65
N VAL A 409 -34.45 4.68 29.58
CA VAL A 409 -33.20 4.84 30.36
C VAL A 409 -32.07 4.90 29.36
N ASP A 410 -31.33 5.99 29.37
CA ASP A 410 -30.17 6.22 28.51
C ASP A 410 -29.12 5.14 28.67
N THR A 411 -28.75 4.50 27.57
CA THR A 411 -27.69 3.49 27.53
C THR A 411 -26.64 3.90 26.49
N ILE A 412 -25.41 4.17 26.91
CA ILE A 412 -24.33 4.44 25.96
C ILE A 412 -23.98 3.14 25.25
N VAL A 413 -24.14 3.13 23.92
CA VAL A 413 -23.87 1.96 23.07
C VAL A 413 -22.55 2.10 22.28
N ALA A 414 -22.11 3.33 22.05
CA ALA A 414 -20.78 3.61 21.51
C ALA A 414 -20.24 4.94 22.06
N SER A 415 -18.93 5.05 22.13
CA SER A 415 -18.24 6.27 22.57
C SER A 415 -16.89 6.43 21.91
N SER A 416 -16.45 7.68 21.81
CA SER A 416 -15.12 8.08 21.37
C SER A 416 -14.64 9.21 22.29
N LEU A 417 -13.48 9.03 22.98
CA LEU A 417 -13.10 9.76 24.18
C LEU A 417 -11.60 10.09 24.20
N SER A 418 -11.03 10.47 23.08
CA SER A 418 -9.59 10.78 23.02
C SER A 418 -9.28 12.14 23.62
N SER A 419 -8.40 12.19 24.59
CA SER A 419 -7.91 13.45 25.19
C SER A 419 -6.72 14.07 24.44
N VAL A 420 -6.29 13.46 23.32
CA VAL A 420 -5.08 13.87 22.57
C VAL A 420 -5.36 14.22 21.10
N ASP A 421 -6.55 13.91 20.61
CA ASP A 421 -6.99 14.24 19.25
C ASP A 421 -7.98 15.43 19.27
N ASN A 422 -8.22 16.05 18.13
CA ASN A 422 -9.23 17.09 17.92
C ASN A 422 -10.38 16.59 17.03
N THR A 423 -10.57 15.27 17.03
CA THR A 423 -11.69 14.61 16.38
C THR A 423 -12.14 13.42 17.21
N GLU A 424 -13.48 13.23 17.30
CA GLU A 424 -14.07 12.01 17.84
C GLU A 424 -14.98 11.39 16.81
N ASN A 425 -14.98 10.05 16.71
CA ASN A 425 -15.68 9.38 15.64
C ASN A 425 -16.40 8.14 16.17
N ILE A 426 -17.60 7.90 15.67
CA ILE A 426 -18.37 6.71 15.94
C ILE A 426 -18.69 6.00 14.64
N TRP A 427 -18.56 4.69 14.65
CA TRP A 427 -19.05 3.76 13.66
C TRP A 427 -19.78 2.64 14.40
N PHE A 428 -21.07 2.48 14.16
CA PHE A 428 -21.92 1.58 14.93
C PHE A 428 -23.07 1.02 14.09
N GLU A 429 -23.35 -0.27 14.22
CA GLU A 429 -24.50 -0.91 13.62
C GLU A 429 -25.75 -0.68 14.47
N LEU A 430 -26.75 0.02 13.94
CA LEU A 430 -27.97 0.33 14.64
C LEU A 430 -28.90 -0.89 14.69
N VAL A 431 -29.58 -1.06 15.83
CA VAL A 431 -30.60 -2.08 15.99
C VAL A 431 -31.95 -1.53 15.51
N SER A 432 -32.59 -2.20 14.55
CA SER A 432 -33.89 -1.81 14.03
C SER A 432 -34.96 -1.69 15.12
N GLY A 433 -35.73 -0.64 15.10
CA GLY A 433 -36.78 -0.34 16.08
C GLY A 433 -36.26 0.35 17.35
N HIS A 434 -34.95 0.55 17.51
CA HIS A 434 -34.38 1.29 18.64
C HIS A 434 -34.32 2.80 18.33
N ASN A 435 -34.45 3.61 19.39
CA ASN A 435 -34.27 5.07 19.31
C ASN A 435 -32.87 5.46 19.73
N TYR A 436 -32.30 6.38 19.00
CA TYR A 436 -30.91 6.80 19.25
C TYR A 436 -30.80 8.31 19.37
N GLN A 437 -29.74 8.71 20.11
CA GLN A 437 -29.35 10.11 20.31
C GLN A 437 -27.82 10.21 20.21
N ILE A 438 -27.33 11.24 19.53
CA ILE A 438 -25.92 11.64 19.69
C ILE A 438 -25.81 12.55 20.91
N ARG A 439 -24.71 12.42 21.64
CA ARG A 439 -24.40 13.33 22.74
C ARG A 439 -22.94 13.76 22.62
N VAL A 440 -22.72 15.08 22.65
CA VAL A 440 -21.41 15.72 22.74
C VAL A 440 -21.27 16.28 24.17
N GLU A 441 -20.17 15.99 24.81
CA GLU A 441 -19.88 16.48 26.16
C GLU A 441 -18.51 17.16 26.22
N SER A 442 -18.41 18.29 26.92
CA SER A 442 -17.11 18.89 27.23
C SER A 442 -16.47 18.20 28.42
N ALA A 443 -15.15 17.95 28.35
CA ALA A 443 -14.37 17.36 29.42
C ALA A 443 -13.41 18.38 30.06
N GLY A 444 -13.14 18.19 31.34
CA GLY A 444 -12.18 19.00 32.09
C GLY A 444 -12.75 20.32 32.64
N ALA A 445 -11.96 21.41 32.59
CA ALA A 445 -12.35 22.71 33.10
C ALA A 445 -13.16 23.50 32.05
N ASP A 446 -14.10 24.36 32.51
CA ASP A 446 -14.91 25.19 31.63
C ASP A 446 -14.08 26.02 30.65
N PHE A 447 -14.46 25.95 29.39
CA PHE A 447 -13.90 26.73 28.28
C PHE A 447 -15.04 27.32 27.42
N GLU A 448 -14.71 28.08 26.40
CA GLU A 448 -15.64 28.51 25.35
C GLU A 448 -14.88 28.33 24.03
N TRP A 449 -15.29 27.35 23.24
CA TRP A 449 -14.73 27.03 21.94
C TRP A 449 -15.83 26.50 21.03
N ASP A 450 -15.55 26.36 19.76
CA ASP A 450 -16.46 25.84 18.76
C ASP A 450 -16.17 24.40 18.36
N TYR A 451 -17.11 23.77 17.68
CA TYR A 451 -16.96 22.48 17.02
C TYR A 451 -17.95 22.33 15.87
N SER A 452 -17.68 21.40 14.99
CA SER A 452 -18.65 20.87 14.04
C SER A 452 -18.87 19.38 14.26
N LEU A 453 -20.13 18.96 14.17
CA LEU A 453 -20.55 17.57 14.20
C LEU A 453 -21.25 17.25 12.88
N ALA A 454 -20.89 16.12 12.25
CA ALA A 454 -21.57 15.58 11.09
C ALA A 454 -21.95 14.13 11.34
N TRP A 455 -23.10 13.69 10.81
CA TRP A 455 -23.56 12.31 11.00
C TRP A 455 -24.40 11.82 9.84
N GLN A 456 -24.46 10.51 9.70
CA GLN A 456 -25.39 9.80 8.81
C GLN A 456 -25.70 8.40 9.33
N ALA A 457 -26.91 7.92 9.02
CA ALA A 457 -27.22 6.51 9.07
C ALA A 457 -27.47 6.03 7.64
N VAL A 458 -26.65 5.11 7.18
CA VAL A 458 -26.75 4.51 5.85
C VAL A 458 -27.39 3.14 5.99
N GLY A 459 -28.54 2.95 5.34
CA GLY A 459 -29.17 1.64 5.24
C GLY A 459 -28.30 0.71 4.41
N PHE A 460 -28.12 -0.48 4.91
CA PHE A 460 -27.59 -1.58 4.14
C PHE A 460 -28.64 -2.70 4.18
N ALA A 461 -29.46 -2.78 3.17
CA ALA A 461 -30.10 -4.02 2.84
C ALA A 461 -29.18 -4.72 1.86
N ASP A 462 -28.90 -5.95 2.16
CA ASP A 462 -28.30 -6.94 1.32
C ASP A 462 -29.34 -8.07 1.34
N SER A 463 -30.29 -7.94 0.40
CA SER A 463 -31.51 -8.76 0.46
C SER A 463 -31.30 -10.20 0.09
N ASP A 464 -30.24 -10.48 -0.66
CA ASP A 464 -29.89 -11.83 -1.11
C ASP A 464 -28.61 -12.37 -0.44
N GLY A 465 -27.88 -11.51 0.31
CA GLY A 465 -26.70 -11.90 1.10
C GLY A 465 -25.44 -12.08 0.30
N ASP A 466 -25.34 -11.46 -0.87
CA ASP A 466 -24.16 -11.56 -1.73
C ASP A 466 -23.00 -10.63 -1.30
N GLY A 467 -23.25 -9.72 -0.34
CA GLY A 467 -22.27 -8.75 0.15
C GLY A 467 -22.30 -7.43 -0.63
N VAL A 468 -23.11 -7.32 -1.67
CA VAL A 468 -23.39 -6.07 -2.38
C VAL A 468 -24.73 -5.53 -1.85
N PHE A 469 -24.73 -4.33 -1.33
CA PHE A 469 -25.96 -3.74 -0.77
C PHE A 469 -26.95 -3.40 -1.87
N ASP A 470 -28.24 -3.62 -1.63
CA ASP A 470 -29.35 -3.42 -2.56
C ASP A 470 -29.26 -2.12 -3.39
N HIS A 471 -28.73 -1.04 -2.82
CA HIS A 471 -28.66 0.27 -3.48
C HIS A 471 -27.55 0.40 -4.52
N VAL A 472 -26.59 -0.53 -4.54
CA VAL A 472 -25.49 -0.61 -5.52
C VAL A 472 -25.52 -1.92 -6.27
N ASP A 473 -26.45 -2.79 -5.93
CA ASP A 473 -26.68 -4.07 -6.57
C ASP A 473 -27.69 -3.94 -7.72
N SER A 474 -27.34 -4.48 -8.87
CA SER A 474 -28.17 -4.44 -10.08
C SER A 474 -29.38 -5.38 -10.04
N ASP A 475 -29.36 -6.41 -9.18
CA ASP A 475 -30.48 -7.30 -8.89
C ASP A 475 -30.43 -7.83 -7.44
N ALA A 476 -30.81 -6.99 -6.50
CA ALA A 476 -30.80 -7.23 -5.05
C ALA A 476 -31.66 -8.41 -4.55
N GLN A 477 -32.02 -9.35 -5.41
CA GLN A 477 -32.70 -10.58 -5.10
C GLN A 477 -31.99 -11.82 -5.65
N ASP A 478 -30.92 -11.64 -6.43
CA ASP A 478 -30.14 -12.70 -7.02
C ASP A 478 -28.68 -12.61 -6.54
N PRO A 479 -28.24 -13.44 -5.58
CA PRO A 479 -26.89 -13.39 -5.03
C PRO A 479 -25.78 -13.71 -6.03
N CYS A 480 -26.12 -13.98 -7.28
CA CYS A 480 -25.18 -14.17 -8.36
C CYS A 480 -25.06 -12.95 -9.30
N VAL A 481 -25.70 -11.84 -8.97
CA VAL A 481 -25.68 -10.58 -9.70
C VAL A 481 -25.36 -9.46 -8.69
N PRO A 482 -24.39 -8.56 -8.96
CA PRO A 482 -23.74 -8.32 -10.26
C PRO A 482 -22.62 -9.29 -10.63
N VAL A 483 -22.10 -10.09 -9.72
CA VAL A 483 -21.01 -11.04 -10.01
C VAL A 483 -21.24 -12.38 -9.30
N VAL A 484 -20.85 -13.48 -9.95
CA VAL A 484 -20.97 -14.83 -9.38
C VAL A 484 -19.92 -15.13 -8.31
N PHE A 485 -18.89 -14.29 -8.21
CA PHE A 485 -17.75 -14.51 -7.30
C PHE A 485 -17.98 -13.96 -5.89
N VAL A 486 -19.14 -14.24 -5.33
CA VAL A 486 -19.52 -13.90 -3.96
C VAL A 486 -19.97 -15.15 -3.20
N SER A 487 -19.73 -15.19 -1.90
CA SER A 487 -19.96 -16.39 -1.07
C SER A 487 -21.42 -16.84 -0.96
N ALA A 488 -22.38 -15.96 -1.25
CA ALA A 488 -23.80 -16.28 -1.26
C ALA A 488 -24.27 -16.91 -2.58
N CYS A 489 -23.52 -16.68 -3.67
CA CYS A 489 -23.77 -17.32 -4.95
C CYS A 489 -23.22 -18.76 -4.92
N ASN A 490 -24.07 -19.74 -5.23
CA ASN A 490 -23.71 -21.15 -5.24
C ASN A 490 -23.54 -21.67 -6.68
N VAL A 491 -23.12 -20.83 -7.61
CA VAL A 491 -22.75 -21.28 -8.96
C VAL A 491 -21.45 -22.10 -8.83
N ASP A 492 -21.44 -23.22 -9.53
CA ASP A 492 -20.37 -24.20 -9.65
C ASP A 492 -20.37 -24.57 -11.14
N SER A 493 -19.53 -23.87 -11.91
CA SER A 493 -19.61 -23.88 -13.38
C SER A 493 -19.08 -25.15 -14.01
N ASP A 494 -18.08 -25.78 -13.38
CA ASP A 494 -17.45 -27.04 -13.84
C ASP A 494 -17.95 -28.29 -13.12
N ASN A 495 -18.74 -28.09 -12.05
CA ASN A 495 -19.37 -29.12 -11.22
C ASN A 495 -18.36 -29.99 -10.46
N ASP A 496 -17.30 -29.45 -9.96
CA ASP A 496 -16.28 -30.14 -9.18
C ASP A 496 -16.56 -30.17 -7.67
N GLY A 497 -17.51 -29.36 -7.20
CA GLY A 497 -17.94 -29.22 -5.81
C GLY A 497 -17.38 -28.02 -5.08
N LEU A 498 -16.54 -27.20 -5.72
CA LEU A 498 -16.26 -25.83 -5.32
C LEU A 498 -17.22 -24.89 -6.04
N THR A 499 -17.36 -23.70 -5.52
CA THR A 499 -18.13 -22.65 -6.21
C THR A 499 -17.19 -21.73 -6.94
N ASP A 500 -17.65 -21.08 -8.01
CA ASP A 500 -16.90 -20.08 -8.75
C ASP A 500 -16.26 -19.03 -7.82
N PHE A 501 -16.97 -18.67 -6.72
CA PHE A 501 -16.43 -17.79 -5.68
C PHE A 501 -15.21 -18.39 -4.94
N ALA A 502 -15.25 -19.66 -4.64
CA ALA A 502 -14.17 -20.32 -3.89
C ALA A 502 -12.90 -20.46 -4.73
N GLU A 503 -13.05 -20.57 -6.04
CA GLU A 503 -11.95 -20.71 -6.99
C GLU A 503 -11.39 -19.36 -7.44
N GLY A 504 -12.23 -18.35 -7.57
CA GLY A 504 -11.83 -16.98 -7.84
C GLY A 504 -11.95 -16.53 -9.29
N GLU A 505 -12.43 -15.31 -9.47
CA GLU A 505 -12.77 -14.69 -10.75
C GLU A 505 -11.64 -14.67 -11.79
N THR A 506 -10.41 -14.64 -11.35
CA THR A 506 -9.24 -14.44 -12.21
C THR A 506 -8.14 -15.47 -11.99
N ALA A 507 -8.42 -16.50 -11.23
CA ALA A 507 -7.48 -17.58 -11.05
C ALA A 507 -7.37 -18.39 -12.34
N ASP A 508 -6.16 -18.73 -12.71
CA ASP A 508 -5.77 -19.54 -13.86
C ASP A 508 -4.46 -20.20 -13.41
N THR A 509 -4.60 -21.38 -12.82
CA THR A 509 -3.52 -21.99 -12.02
C THR A 509 -2.44 -22.58 -12.91
N ASP A 510 -2.80 -23.12 -14.08
CA ASP A 510 -1.87 -23.72 -15.03
C ASP A 510 -1.45 -22.78 -16.17
N LEU A 511 -2.12 -21.63 -16.29
CA LEU A 511 -1.82 -20.56 -17.27
C LEU A 511 -2.11 -20.96 -18.73
N ASP A 512 -3.06 -21.83 -18.96
CA ASP A 512 -3.49 -22.25 -20.31
C ASP A 512 -4.46 -21.24 -20.96
N GLY A 513 -5.06 -20.33 -20.14
CA GLY A 513 -6.00 -19.29 -20.55
C GLY A 513 -7.46 -19.65 -20.31
N VAL A 514 -7.77 -20.79 -19.74
CA VAL A 514 -9.05 -21.12 -19.12
C VAL A 514 -8.94 -20.75 -17.63
N LEU A 515 -10.02 -20.34 -17.02
CA LEU A 515 -9.99 -19.91 -15.61
C LEU A 515 -10.40 -21.08 -14.71
N ASP A 516 -9.80 -21.16 -13.51
CA ASP A 516 -9.98 -22.24 -12.55
C ASP A 516 -11.45 -22.64 -12.36
N TYR A 517 -12.37 -21.66 -12.28
CA TYR A 517 -13.82 -21.93 -12.10
C TYR A 517 -14.52 -22.58 -13.31
N LEU A 518 -13.82 -22.77 -14.40
CA LEU A 518 -14.30 -23.47 -15.61
C LEU A 518 -13.60 -24.82 -15.80
N GLU A 519 -12.63 -25.15 -14.95
CA GLU A 519 -11.79 -26.33 -15.02
C GLU A 519 -11.81 -27.12 -13.71
N SER A 520 -12.15 -28.37 -13.79
CA SER A 520 -12.39 -29.19 -12.62
C SER A 520 -11.13 -29.63 -11.89
N ASN A 521 -11.09 -29.40 -10.58
CA ASN A 521 -10.02 -29.87 -9.69
C ASN A 521 -10.16 -31.35 -9.28
N VAL A 522 -11.18 -32.08 -9.81
CA VAL A 522 -11.44 -33.49 -9.52
C VAL A 522 -11.56 -34.35 -10.78
N VAL A 523 -11.66 -33.72 -11.94
CA VAL A 523 -11.63 -34.42 -13.24
C VAL A 523 -10.19 -34.40 -13.76
N ASP A 524 -9.79 -35.52 -14.34
CA ASP A 524 -8.54 -35.73 -15.04
C ASP A 524 -9.00 -36.35 -16.39
N THR A 525 -9.08 -35.47 -17.39
CA THR A 525 -9.77 -35.79 -18.66
C THR A 525 -8.96 -36.78 -19.51
N ASP A 526 -7.63 -36.71 -19.48
CA ASP A 526 -6.77 -37.60 -20.28
C ASP A 526 -6.12 -38.73 -19.48
N GLY A 527 -6.20 -38.67 -18.14
CA GLY A 527 -5.75 -39.78 -17.27
C GLY A 527 -4.26 -39.74 -16.96
N ASP A 528 -3.62 -38.60 -17.10
CA ASP A 528 -2.19 -38.45 -16.80
C ASP A 528 -1.90 -38.32 -15.30
N GLY A 529 -2.92 -38.06 -14.47
CA GLY A 529 -2.81 -37.90 -13.03
C GLY A 529 -2.78 -36.45 -12.59
N THR A 530 -2.85 -35.49 -13.52
CA THR A 530 -3.06 -34.09 -13.28
C THR A 530 -4.54 -33.79 -13.46
N PHE A 531 -5.14 -33.01 -12.59
CA PHE A 531 -6.53 -32.57 -12.76
C PHE A 531 -6.61 -31.43 -13.74
N ASP A 532 -7.72 -31.31 -14.46
CA ASP A 532 -7.92 -30.35 -15.53
C ASP A 532 -7.52 -28.91 -15.13
N GLN A 533 -7.79 -28.48 -13.90
CA GLN A 533 -7.42 -27.16 -13.35
C GLN A 533 -5.89 -26.93 -13.20
N LEU A 534 -5.09 -27.98 -13.27
CA LEU A 534 -3.63 -27.94 -13.09
C LEU A 534 -2.90 -28.38 -14.36
N ASP A 535 -3.65 -28.78 -15.39
CA ASP A 535 -3.13 -29.36 -16.61
C ASP A 535 -3.26 -28.38 -17.78
N VAL A 536 -2.14 -27.85 -18.22
CA VAL A 536 -2.04 -26.91 -19.37
C VAL A 536 -2.64 -27.47 -20.67
N ALA A 537 -2.93 -28.77 -20.75
CA ALA A 537 -3.45 -29.42 -21.95
C ALA A 537 -4.35 -30.61 -21.63
N ASN A 538 -5.50 -30.40 -21.02
CA ASN A 538 -6.52 -31.36 -20.55
C ASN A 538 -6.87 -32.55 -21.44
N SER A 539 -6.32 -32.65 -22.60
CA SER A 539 -6.57 -33.75 -23.56
C SER A 539 -5.30 -34.43 -24.11
N ASP A 540 -4.13 -34.03 -23.61
CA ASP A 540 -2.85 -34.60 -24.06
C ASP A 540 -2.06 -35.17 -22.86
N PRO A 541 -2.13 -36.50 -22.61
CA PRO A 541 -1.53 -37.10 -21.42
C PRO A 541 0.00 -37.02 -21.36
N CYS A 542 0.63 -36.30 -22.28
CA CYS A 542 2.06 -36.02 -22.26
C CYS A 542 2.37 -34.58 -21.88
N ILE A 543 1.38 -33.80 -21.49
CA ILE A 543 1.46 -32.43 -21.03
C ILE A 543 0.66 -32.33 -19.72
N PRO A 544 1.18 -31.74 -18.64
CA PRO A 544 2.35 -30.86 -18.56
C PRO A 544 3.72 -31.57 -18.56
N THR A 545 3.75 -32.86 -18.48
CA THR A 545 5.01 -33.59 -18.50
C THR A 545 4.88 -34.96 -19.15
N VAL A 546 5.91 -35.41 -19.85
CA VAL A 546 5.99 -36.79 -20.39
C VAL A 546 6.25 -37.83 -19.31
N PHE A 547 6.51 -37.41 -18.08
CA PHE A 547 6.90 -38.27 -16.95
C PHE A 547 5.70 -38.83 -16.18
N VAL A 548 4.64 -39.17 -16.87
CA VAL A 548 3.45 -39.81 -16.33
C VAL A 548 3.15 -41.10 -17.06
N SER A 549 2.57 -42.06 -16.35
CA SER A 549 2.34 -43.41 -16.90
C SER A 549 1.30 -43.50 -18.02
N ALA A 550 0.52 -42.43 -18.22
CA ALA A 550 -0.44 -42.31 -19.32
C ALA A 550 0.22 -41.86 -20.63
N CYS A 551 1.32 -41.17 -20.56
CA CYS A 551 2.13 -40.77 -21.70
C CYS A 551 3.04 -41.91 -22.14
N ALA A 552 3.02 -42.23 -23.42
CA ALA A 552 3.88 -43.27 -24.01
C ALA A 552 5.06 -42.63 -24.77
N ALA A 553 5.49 -41.43 -24.39
CA ALA A 553 6.69 -40.82 -24.96
C ALA A 553 7.92 -41.69 -24.63
N ASP A 554 8.81 -41.86 -25.60
CA ASP A 554 10.06 -42.58 -25.54
C ASP A 554 10.99 -41.74 -26.45
N SER A 555 11.70 -40.80 -25.82
CA SER A 555 12.41 -39.74 -26.53
C SER A 555 13.68 -40.17 -27.22
N ASP A 556 14.38 -41.19 -26.68
CA ASP A 556 15.62 -41.76 -27.22
C ASP A 556 15.42 -43.05 -27.99
N ASN A 557 14.20 -43.63 -27.94
CA ASN A 557 13.76 -44.83 -28.62
C ASN A 557 14.51 -46.11 -28.17
N ASP A 558 14.82 -46.24 -26.90
CA ASP A 558 15.49 -47.38 -26.34
C ASP A 558 14.52 -48.46 -25.83
N GLY A 559 13.22 -48.14 -25.73
CA GLY A 559 12.14 -49.03 -25.35
C GLY A 559 11.67 -48.88 -23.93
N LEU A 560 12.25 -47.98 -23.15
CA LEU A 560 11.68 -47.42 -21.93
C LEU A 560 10.91 -46.16 -22.31
N THR A 561 9.96 -45.75 -21.48
CA THR A 561 9.30 -44.45 -21.65
C THR A 561 9.99 -43.43 -20.82
N ASP A 562 9.89 -42.16 -21.21
CA ASP A 562 10.43 -41.00 -20.44
C ASP A 562 9.97 -41.07 -18.97
N PHE A 563 8.74 -41.59 -18.73
CA PHE A 563 8.22 -41.79 -17.38
C PHE A 563 8.99 -42.86 -16.59
N GLU A 564 9.37 -43.96 -17.23
CA GLU A 564 10.09 -45.06 -16.60
C GLU A 564 11.54 -44.69 -16.27
N GLU A 565 12.12 -43.79 -17.02
CA GLU A 565 13.49 -43.30 -16.82
C GLU A 565 13.55 -42.12 -15.82
N GLY A 566 12.53 -41.26 -15.81
CA GLY A 566 12.35 -40.20 -14.80
C GLY A 566 12.83 -38.82 -15.21
N GLU A 567 12.01 -37.83 -14.89
CA GLU A 567 12.13 -36.41 -15.29
C GLU A 567 13.48 -35.74 -14.99
N ALA A 568 14.17 -36.17 -13.95
CA ALA A 568 15.36 -35.50 -13.46
C ALA A 568 16.53 -36.46 -13.21
N THR A 569 16.44 -37.65 -13.76
CA THR A 569 17.53 -38.61 -13.67
C THR A 569 18.61 -38.23 -14.69
N ASP A 570 19.83 -38.21 -14.26
CA ASP A 570 21.05 -37.94 -15.00
C ASP A 570 22.11 -38.88 -14.37
N THR A 571 22.25 -40.05 -14.97
CA THR A 571 22.95 -41.19 -14.33
C THR A 571 24.46 -40.98 -14.34
N ASP A 572 25.01 -40.32 -15.36
CA ASP A 572 26.45 -40.09 -15.51
C ASP A 572 26.85 -38.65 -15.13
N GLY A 573 25.89 -37.70 -15.08
CA GLY A 573 26.14 -36.35 -14.61
C GLY A 573 26.69 -35.39 -15.67
N ASP A 574 26.52 -35.69 -16.94
CA ASP A 574 27.04 -34.88 -18.06
C ASP A 574 26.11 -33.69 -18.37
N GLY A 575 24.87 -33.75 -17.90
CA GLY A 575 23.85 -32.71 -18.05
C GLY A 575 22.78 -33.04 -19.11
N ALA A 576 22.90 -34.12 -19.85
CA ALA A 576 21.79 -34.76 -20.53
C ALA A 576 20.96 -35.56 -19.49
N LEU A 577 19.73 -35.83 -19.77
CA LEU A 577 18.88 -36.58 -18.84
C LEU A 577 18.63 -37.99 -19.39
N ASP A 578 18.54 -38.97 -18.54
CA ASP A 578 18.44 -40.38 -18.91
C ASP A 578 17.41 -40.64 -20.01
N TYR A 579 16.27 -39.97 -20.01
CA TYR A 579 15.21 -40.10 -21.03
C TYR A 579 15.57 -39.55 -22.42
N LEU A 580 16.73 -38.92 -22.55
CA LEU A 580 17.30 -38.42 -23.83
C LEU A 580 18.48 -39.25 -24.29
N GLU A 581 18.96 -40.16 -23.45
CA GLU A 581 20.17 -40.97 -23.65
C GLU A 581 19.89 -42.44 -23.55
N SER A 582 20.21 -43.18 -24.61
CA SER A 582 19.83 -44.59 -24.71
C SER A 582 20.62 -45.46 -23.75
N ASN A 583 19.87 -46.30 -23.00
CA ASN A 583 20.44 -47.38 -22.18
C ASN A 583 20.88 -48.61 -22.99
N LEU A 584 20.74 -48.57 -24.32
CA LEU A 584 21.07 -49.66 -25.24
C LEU A 584 22.14 -49.26 -26.25
N LEU A 585 22.29 -47.98 -26.54
CA LEU A 585 23.31 -47.47 -27.46
C LEU A 585 24.60 -47.25 -26.71
N ASP A 586 25.72 -47.50 -27.36
CA ASP A 586 27.08 -47.24 -26.95
C ASP A 586 27.71 -46.65 -28.23
N GLU A 587 27.65 -45.30 -28.36
CA GLU A 587 27.95 -44.58 -29.61
C GLU A 587 29.42 -44.68 -29.98
N ASP A 588 30.36 -44.64 -29.01
CA ASP A 588 31.78 -44.65 -29.23
C ASP A 588 32.44 -46.03 -29.05
N GLY A 589 31.72 -47.01 -28.45
CA GLY A 589 32.13 -48.40 -28.34
C GLY A 589 33.11 -48.67 -27.19
N ASP A 590 33.14 -47.84 -26.18
CA ASP A 590 34.01 -48.00 -25.02
C ASP A 590 33.52 -48.99 -23.99
N GLY A 591 32.22 -49.38 -24.10
CA GLY A 591 31.58 -50.37 -23.24
C GLY A 591 30.69 -49.78 -22.19
N PHE A 592 30.53 -48.48 -22.13
CA PHE A 592 29.49 -47.80 -21.43
C PHE A 592 28.36 -47.48 -22.43
N VAL A 593 27.12 -47.52 -22.02
CA VAL A 593 26.01 -47.09 -22.84
C VAL A 593 25.81 -45.60 -22.65
N ASP A 594 25.27 -44.90 -23.63
CA ASP A 594 25.14 -43.44 -23.65
C ASP A 594 24.62 -42.84 -22.34
N GLN A 595 23.63 -43.48 -21.71
CA GLN A 595 23.03 -43.08 -20.41
C GLN A 595 23.98 -43.20 -19.22
N GLN A 596 25.15 -43.87 -19.38
CA GLN A 596 26.15 -44.09 -18.32
C GLN A 596 27.51 -43.49 -18.68
N ASP A 597 27.60 -42.88 -19.84
CA ASP A 597 28.81 -42.32 -20.37
C ASP A 597 28.78 -40.80 -20.40
N ILE A 598 29.58 -40.17 -19.58
CA ILE A 598 29.69 -38.72 -19.43
C ILE A 598 30.13 -37.98 -20.73
N SER A 599 30.52 -38.71 -21.79
CA SER A 599 30.88 -38.16 -23.10
C SER A 599 30.68 -39.16 -24.21
N ASN A 600 29.46 -39.39 -24.66
CA ASN A 600 28.98 -40.38 -25.63
C ASN A 600 29.75 -40.46 -26.96
N ASP A 601 30.63 -39.54 -27.28
CA ASP A 601 31.45 -39.51 -28.53
C ASP A 601 32.98 -39.57 -28.28
N ASP A 602 33.42 -39.78 -27.01
CA ASP A 602 34.87 -39.85 -26.69
C ASP A 602 35.17 -41.14 -25.93
N PRO A 603 35.68 -42.18 -26.59
CA PRO A 603 35.93 -43.48 -25.99
C PRO A 603 37.02 -43.50 -24.89
N CYS A 604 37.47 -42.33 -24.49
CA CYS A 604 38.38 -42.15 -23.35
C CYS A 604 37.73 -41.50 -22.15
N VAL A 605 36.43 -41.31 -22.17
CA VAL A 605 35.59 -40.75 -21.12
C VAL A 605 34.37 -41.68 -20.97
N PRO A 606 33.97 -42.13 -19.79
CA PRO A 606 34.31 -41.63 -18.45
C PRO A 606 35.67 -42.06 -17.92
N THR A 607 36.36 -42.96 -18.59
CA THR A 607 37.67 -43.39 -18.14
C THR A 607 38.57 -43.77 -19.31
N VAL A 608 39.88 -43.45 -19.20
CA VAL A 608 40.91 -43.87 -20.14
C VAL A 608 41.29 -45.35 -20.02
N PHE A 609 40.71 -46.08 -19.05
CA PHE A 609 41.04 -47.48 -18.76
C PHE A 609 40.16 -48.49 -19.51
N VAL A 610 39.75 -48.14 -20.70
CA VAL A 610 39.01 -49.01 -21.63
C VAL A 610 39.84 -49.33 -22.85
N LEU A 611 39.62 -50.51 -23.45
CA LEU A 611 40.47 -51.01 -24.55
C LEU A 611 40.45 -50.16 -25.82
N VAL A 612 39.40 -49.42 -26.07
CA VAL A 612 39.18 -48.58 -27.27
C VAL A 612 39.83 -47.19 -27.12
N CYS A 613 40.20 -46.79 -25.92
CA CYS A 613 40.91 -45.57 -25.66
C CYS A 613 42.41 -45.73 -25.85
N ASP A 614 42.98 -44.97 -26.73
CA ASP A 614 44.43 -44.96 -27.02
C ASP A 614 45.19 -43.90 -26.21
N THR A 615 44.62 -43.38 -25.11
CA THR A 615 45.31 -42.38 -24.26
C THR A 615 46.53 -42.99 -23.62
N ASP A 616 47.61 -42.24 -23.68
CA ASP A 616 48.93 -42.52 -23.08
C ASP A 616 49.33 -41.19 -22.40
N THR A 617 48.96 -41.07 -21.13
CA THR A 617 49.02 -39.79 -20.40
C THR A 617 50.41 -39.34 -20.07
N ASP A 618 51.33 -40.26 -19.79
CA ASP A 618 52.72 -39.97 -19.46
C ASP A 618 53.68 -40.07 -20.67
N GLY A 619 53.15 -40.60 -21.81
CA GLY A 619 53.89 -40.65 -23.08
C GLY A 619 54.99 -41.73 -23.15
N ASP A 620 54.90 -42.81 -22.42
CA ASP A 620 55.91 -43.86 -22.32
C ASP A 620 55.74 -45.02 -23.34
N GLY A 621 54.52 -45.02 -24.02
CA GLY A 621 54.21 -45.99 -25.06
C GLY A 621 53.33 -47.15 -24.60
N LEU A 622 52.96 -47.19 -23.37
CA LEU A 622 51.79 -47.97 -22.86
C LEU A 622 50.57 -47.06 -22.84
N THR A 623 49.39 -47.63 -22.94
CA THR A 623 48.16 -46.87 -22.77
C THR A 623 47.75 -46.92 -21.33
N ASP A 624 47.04 -45.89 -20.86
CA ASP A 624 46.50 -45.82 -19.50
C ASP A 624 45.69 -47.08 -19.15
N PHE A 625 44.99 -47.66 -20.14
CA PHE A 625 44.30 -48.98 -19.98
C PHE A 625 45.28 -50.10 -19.67
N ALA A 626 46.44 -50.13 -20.31
CA ALA A 626 47.43 -51.17 -20.12
C ALA A 626 48.15 -51.07 -18.78
N GLU A 627 48.25 -49.92 -18.22
CA GLU A 627 48.88 -49.65 -16.92
C GLU A 627 47.92 -49.85 -15.75
N GLY A 628 46.65 -49.51 -15.96
CA GLY A 628 45.57 -49.80 -15.04
C GLY A 628 45.21 -48.67 -14.09
N GLU A 629 43.93 -48.40 -13.95
CA GLU A 629 43.27 -47.33 -13.22
C GLU A 629 43.79 -47.06 -11.79
N SER A 630 44.26 -48.09 -11.12
CA SER A 630 44.59 -47.98 -9.69
C SER A 630 45.94 -48.59 -9.36
N THR A 631 46.79 -48.79 -10.36
CA THR A 631 48.12 -49.27 -10.15
C THR A 631 49.03 -48.13 -9.68
N ASP A 632 49.79 -48.38 -8.65
CA ASP A 632 50.77 -47.48 -8.04
C ASP A 632 51.94 -48.39 -7.62
N THR A 633 52.96 -48.53 -8.51
CA THR A 633 53.98 -49.55 -8.41
C THR A 633 54.94 -49.28 -7.30
N ASP A 634 55.29 -48.06 -7.01
CA ASP A 634 56.22 -47.68 -5.97
C ASP A 634 55.55 -47.21 -4.66
N GLY A 635 54.26 -46.89 -4.68
CA GLY A 635 53.47 -46.57 -3.49
C GLY A 635 53.64 -45.14 -2.99
N ASP A 636 54.01 -44.21 -3.83
CA ASP A 636 54.23 -42.82 -3.48
C ASP A 636 52.92 -42.01 -3.49
N GLY A 637 51.84 -42.55 -4.15
CA GLY A 637 50.53 -41.97 -4.24
C GLY A 637 50.21 -41.31 -5.59
N GLU A 638 51.13 -41.32 -6.52
CA GLU A 638 50.94 -41.08 -7.93
C GLU A 638 50.67 -42.42 -8.63
N LEU A 639 49.88 -42.50 -9.67
CA LEU A 639 49.47 -43.76 -10.28
C LEU A 639 50.30 -44.02 -11.53
N ASP A 640 50.59 -45.32 -11.83
CA ASP A 640 51.48 -45.77 -12.90
C ASP A 640 51.22 -45.06 -14.23
N TYR A 641 49.95 -44.83 -14.62
CA TYR A 641 49.62 -44.18 -15.87
C TYR A 641 49.91 -42.66 -15.92
N LEU A 642 50.38 -42.07 -14.82
CA LEU A 642 50.82 -40.67 -14.71
C LEU A 642 52.33 -40.60 -14.63
N GLU A 643 53.03 -41.77 -14.45
CA GLU A 643 54.42 -41.87 -14.19
C GLU A 643 55.12 -42.76 -15.23
N SER A 644 55.98 -42.18 -16.02
CA SER A 644 56.67 -42.89 -17.14
C SER A 644 57.57 -43.99 -16.67
N ASN A 645 57.40 -45.17 -17.23
CA ASN A 645 58.34 -46.29 -17.05
C ASN A 645 59.65 -46.15 -17.84
N LEU A 646 59.75 -45.06 -18.61
CA LEU A 646 60.91 -44.75 -19.45
C LEU A 646 61.70 -43.49 -19.00
N LEU A 647 61.02 -42.59 -18.30
CA LEU A 647 61.54 -41.31 -17.84
C LEU A 647 62.19 -41.52 -16.46
N ASP A 648 63.33 -40.92 -16.25
CA ASP A 648 64.11 -40.89 -15.01
C ASP A 648 64.45 -39.41 -14.84
N ASP A 649 63.59 -38.68 -14.11
CA ASP A 649 63.66 -37.20 -14.04
C ASP A 649 64.85 -36.69 -13.23
N ASP A 650 65.28 -37.44 -12.23
CA ASP A 650 66.45 -37.06 -11.39
C ASP A 650 67.77 -37.73 -11.78
N GLY A 651 67.73 -38.76 -12.65
CA GLY A 651 68.90 -39.40 -13.21
C GLY A 651 69.59 -40.38 -12.26
N ASP A 652 68.89 -40.94 -11.30
CA ASP A 652 69.46 -41.89 -10.32
C ASP A 652 69.47 -43.34 -10.82
N GLY A 653 68.78 -43.60 -11.92
CA GLY A 653 68.74 -44.89 -12.61
C GLY A 653 67.47 -45.71 -12.36
N PHE A 654 66.54 -45.19 -11.71
CA PHE A 654 65.14 -45.69 -11.61
C PHE A 654 64.22 -44.85 -12.49
N ALA A 655 63.23 -45.42 -13.14
CA ALA A 655 62.23 -44.70 -13.87
C ALA A 655 61.19 -44.23 -12.91
N ASN A 656 60.51 -43.09 -13.22
CA ASN A 656 59.58 -42.45 -12.35
C ASN A 656 58.44 -43.38 -11.76
N GLN A 657 57.93 -44.29 -12.55
CA GLN A 657 56.95 -45.29 -12.13
C GLN A 657 57.40 -46.25 -11.01
N VAL A 658 58.68 -46.31 -10.72
CA VAL A 658 59.27 -47.20 -9.70
C VAL A 658 60.17 -46.46 -8.70
N ASP A 659 60.11 -45.14 -8.71
CA ASP A 659 60.90 -44.28 -7.83
C ASP A 659 59.97 -43.38 -6.96
N VAL A 660 59.91 -43.72 -5.70
CA VAL A 660 59.01 -43.01 -4.68
C VAL A 660 59.37 -41.51 -4.56
N TRP A 661 60.43 -40.99 -5.13
CA TRP A 661 60.87 -39.60 -5.07
C TRP A 661 61.49 -39.14 -6.40
N ASN A 662 60.67 -38.96 -7.39
CA ASN A 662 61.05 -38.63 -8.78
C ASN A 662 61.92 -37.40 -9.01
N ASP A 663 62.19 -36.59 -8.00
CA ASP A 663 63.00 -35.38 -8.07
C ASP A 663 64.20 -35.37 -7.05
N ASP A 664 64.54 -36.51 -6.38
CA ASP A 664 65.58 -36.59 -5.40
C ASP A 664 66.63 -37.72 -5.74
N THR A 665 67.60 -37.41 -6.53
CA THR A 665 68.73 -38.31 -6.94
C THR A 665 69.42 -39.14 -5.83
N CYS A 666 68.91 -38.98 -4.61
CA CYS A 666 69.39 -39.65 -3.42
C CYS A 666 68.49 -40.71 -2.85
N MET A 667 67.36 -40.89 -3.45
CA MET A 667 66.27 -41.81 -3.05
C MET A 667 65.86 -42.58 -4.31
N PRO A 668 65.60 -43.88 -4.27
CA PRO A 668 65.49 -44.77 -3.12
C PRO A 668 66.79 -45.28 -2.54
N ASP A 669 68.00 -44.97 -3.13
CA ASP A 669 69.31 -45.45 -2.58
C ASP A 669 70.14 -44.32 -2.00
N ALA A 670 70.00 -44.05 -0.71
CA ALA A 670 70.75 -43.03 0.07
C ALA A 670 72.28 -43.25 0.17
N SER A 671 72.87 -44.24 -0.54
CA SER A 671 74.31 -44.56 -0.43
C SER A 671 75.22 -43.62 -1.19
N GLN A 672 74.66 -42.70 -1.99
CA GLN A 672 75.39 -41.82 -2.91
C GLN A 672 75.39 -40.32 -2.50
N CYS A 673 74.66 -39.93 -1.48
CA CYS A 673 74.49 -38.51 -1.14
C CYS A 673 75.25 -38.05 0.09
N THR A 674 76.03 -36.98 -0.03
CA THR A 674 76.67 -36.27 1.08
C THR A 674 75.77 -35.06 1.48
N TYR A 675 75.20 -35.14 2.69
CA TYR A 675 74.43 -34.03 3.24
C TYR A 675 75.31 -32.89 3.77
N ASP A 676 75.19 -31.71 3.16
CA ASP A 676 75.54 -30.45 3.82
C ASP A 676 74.30 -29.81 4.38
N ILE A 677 74.14 -29.84 5.70
CA ILE A 677 72.97 -29.22 6.38
C ILE A 677 73.29 -27.77 6.78
N PRO A 678 72.66 -26.75 6.26
CA PRO A 678 72.69 -25.44 6.90
C PRO A 678 71.55 -25.37 7.94
N MET A 679 71.95 -25.24 9.20
CA MET A 679 71.03 -24.90 10.30
C MET A 679 70.51 -23.49 10.11
N LEU A 680 69.24 -23.33 10.11
CA LEU A 680 68.54 -22.04 10.28
C LEU A 680 67.66 -22.04 11.53
N PRO A 681 67.64 -20.93 12.28
CA PRO A 681 67.10 -20.91 13.64
C PRO A 681 65.57 -20.76 13.69
N MET A 682 64.98 -21.42 14.66
CA MET A 682 63.59 -21.20 15.08
C MET A 682 63.37 -19.78 15.56
N ILE A 683 62.46 -19.05 14.97
CA ILE A 683 61.60 -18.04 15.62
C ILE A 683 60.37 -17.78 14.71
N GLY A 684 59.17 -17.95 15.27
CA GLY A 684 57.98 -17.29 14.72
C GLY A 684 56.78 -18.16 14.35
N GLN A 685 56.30 -18.99 15.24
CA GLN A 685 54.92 -19.43 15.21
C GLN A 685 54.19 -18.81 16.38
N VAL A 686 53.46 -17.75 16.16
CA VAL A 686 52.19 -17.36 16.86
C VAL A 686 51.52 -16.27 16.04
N LEU A 687 50.21 -16.40 15.89
CA LEU A 687 49.26 -15.47 15.29
C LEU A 687 48.88 -15.70 13.82
N LEU A 688 47.87 -16.52 13.60
CA LEU A 688 46.64 -16.14 12.86
C LEU A 688 45.58 -17.24 12.94
N ALA A 689 44.87 -17.26 14.04
CA ALA A 689 43.61 -17.99 14.13
C ALA A 689 42.63 -17.14 14.97
N VAL A 690 42.04 -16.12 14.39
CA VAL A 690 40.72 -15.54 14.78
C VAL A 690 40.29 -14.62 13.63
N SER A 691 39.30 -15.04 12.90
CA SER A 691 38.27 -14.21 12.23
C SER A 691 37.67 -14.96 11.05
N LEU A 692 36.66 -15.78 11.31
CA LEU A 692 35.62 -16.16 10.33
C LEU A 692 34.53 -16.93 11.07
N VAL A 693 33.85 -16.22 11.97
CA VAL A 693 32.48 -16.59 12.38
C VAL A 693 31.67 -15.30 12.51
N GLY A 694 30.73 -15.12 11.64
CA GLY A 694 29.76 -14.03 11.80
C GLY A 694 29.39 -13.38 10.48
N LEU A 695 28.46 -13.99 9.75
CA LEU A 695 27.48 -13.29 8.92
C LEU A 695 26.62 -14.31 8.16
N TRP A 696 25.71 -14.92 8.90
CA TRP A 696 24.49 -15.47 8.32
C TRP A 696 23.36 -15.35 9.34
N ARG A 697 22.62 -14.25 9.25
CA ARG A 697 21.18 -14.21 9.58
C ARG A 697 20.55 -12.91 9.11
N ARG A 698 19.50 -13.11 8.31
CA ARG A 698 18.33 -12.28 8.01
C ARG A 698 18.44 -11.30 6.82
N ALA A 699 17.81 -11.65 5.76
CA ALA A 699 16.56 -11.02 5.30
C ALA A 699 15.70 -12.09 4.65
#